data_43b44a9787973a0f5975bb8902751691
#
_entry.id   43b44a9787973a0f5975bb8902751691
#
_cell.length_a   1.000
_cell.length_b   1.000
_cell.length_c   1.000
_cell.angle_alpha   90.00
_cell.angle_beta   90.00
_cell.angle_gamma   90.00
#
_symmetry.space_group_name_H-M   'P 1'
#
loop_
_entity.id
_entity.type
_entity.pdbx_description
1 polymer ?
#
loop_
_entity_poly.entity_id
_entity_poly.type
_entity_poly.pdbx_seq_one_letter_code
_entity_poly.pdbx_strand_id
1 'polypeptide(L)'
;VDLRSFLEELKRDPSFAGNVVYWGVRKRQAAKFVPIPEEVHPEIRRYLDGSGIERLYTHQAESFRAASRGQDLVITTPTASGKSLAYNLPVLDGLLKDRDAKAIYLFPTKALSQDQLKVLGGFMLPDLKLYVYDGDTPSSIRQAARRSGRLIVTNPDMLHSGILPNHPKWVKIFDGLKYIVLDELHTYRGVFGSHLSHIMKRLLRVAAFYGSKPLFIASSATIANPGDLFARITGRTGRVISESGAPLGEKHYVIYNPPLVDPVQGIRRGVVLESYKLAAPFIKQGIVTIVFARSRLNTEVILSYLKKWIPHKAGRIAGYRGGYLPNERRDIERGLKDGEIHGIVSTNALELGIDIGSLDVSIMAGYPGSVASFHQQAGRSGRKDAPSLAILIASNSPLDQYIAAHPEYLMDKNPEAALINPSNVYILVDQVKCAAFELPFKGGELFGGEDIADILSYLEEKSVLHREERDASDQGSPGPIYHWQDRSYPAENVSIRSADAGNFVIVEMAEGKKRVIGEVDRGSVPVLLYENAVYIHGSEQYTVVKLDWDKQVAYVERSKVEYYTDAETKSDIKILEKNSEERLGSYTALLADVLVRTMAVKFKKIKFGTHENVGYGDINLPPSEIHTRSLVLSFHSAFFEELGREESENLLLSISNLLRNIGPIFVMTDIRDIGSAESLKQQVIGLPTIFLYDRYPGGVGLADRLFDVKQEILQAALQRVDECACKDGCPSCVGPERLNKQTAKEFLKQITGGALSLVEPERK
;
A
#
# COMPACT_ATOMS: atom_id res chain seq x y z
N VAL A 1 -21.02 23.57 16.20
CA VAL A 1 -21.62 22.38 16.88
C VAL A 1 -20.49 21.49 17.31
N ASP A 2 -20.48 21.06 18.56
CA ASP A 2 -19.50 20.11 19.08
C ASP A 2 -19.81 18.71 18.51
N LEU A 3 -18.78 17.99 18.08
CA LEU A 3 -18.93 16.63 17.54
C LEU A 3 -19.68 15.71 18.52
N ARG A 4 -19.52 15.89 19.85
CA ARG A 4 -20.20 15.08 20.86
C ARG A 4 -21.72 15.22 20.78
N SER A 5 -22.22 16.45 20.64
CA SER A 5 -23.67 16.70 20.48
C SER A 5 -24.21 16.08 19.20
N PHE A 6 -23.40 16.17 18.11
CA PHE A 6 -23.79 15.56 16.82
C PHE A 6 -23.79 14.02 16.85
N LEU A 7 -22.87 13.39 17.60
CA LEU A 7 -22.87 11.94 17.82
C LEU A 7 -24.14 11.45 18.53
N GLU A 8 -24.65 12.21 19.49
CA GLU A 8 -25.92 11.88 20.18
C GLU A 8 -27.14 12.03 19.26
N GLU A 9 -27.11 13.01 18.34
CA GLU A 9 -28.13 13.15 17.29
C GLU A 9 -28.11 11.95 16.33
N LEU A 10 -26.94 11.55 15.85
CA LEU A 10 -26.76 10.39 14.96
C LEU A 10 -27.27 9.09 15.58
N LYS A 11 -27.02 8.87 16.87
CA LYS A 11 -27.54 7.67 17.57
C LYS A 11 -29.06 7.61 17.60
N ARG A 12 -29.73 8.79 17.58
CA ARG A 12 -31.20 8.91 17.63
C ARG A 12 -31.84 8.96 16.25
N ASP A 13 -31.07 9.23 15.20
CA ASP A 13 -31.58 9.26 13.82
C ASP A 13 -31.86 7.84 13.32
N PRO A 14 -33.13 7.44 13.12
CA PRO A 14 -33.48 6.09 12.68
C PRO A 14 -32.89 5.74 11.31
N SER A 15 -32.68 6.75 10.45
CA SER A 15 -32.13 6.56 9.11
C SER A 15 -30.66 6.18 9.13
N PHE A 16 -29.93 6.64 10.16
CA PHE A 16 -28.55 6.26 10.40
C PHE A 16 -28.46 5.02 11.30
N ALA A 17 -29.07 5.08 12.49
CA ALA A 17 -28.96 4.03 13.51
C ALA A 17 -29.47 2.66 13.04
N GLY A 18 -30.51 2.63 12.21
CA GLY A 18 -31.05 1.39 11.62
C GLY A 18 -30.10 0.65 10.65
N ASN A 19 -29.04 1.32 10.21
CA ASN A 19 -28.02 0.75 9.32
C ASN A 19 -26.66 0.53 10.02
N VAL A 20 -26.55 0.87 11.31
CA VAL A 20 -25.36 0.63 12.11
C VAL A 20 -25.35 -0.80 12.62
N VAL A 21 -24.38 -1.60 12.22
CA VAL A 21 -24.20 -2.98 12.68
C VAL A 21 -23.23 -3.10 13.85
N TYR A 22 -22.36 -2.09 14.02
CA TYR A 22 -21.43 -2.02 15.15
C TYR A 22 -21.15 -0.57 15.54
N TRP A 23 -21.13 -0.31 16.85
CA TRP A 23 -20.69 0.95 17.44
C TRP A 23 -19.82 0.68 18.65
N GLY A 24 -18.51 0.76 18.48
CA GLY A 24 -17.52 0.63 19.54
C GLY A 24 -16.97 1.99 19.98
N VAL A 25 -16.58 2.08 21.25
CA VAL A 25 -15.97 3.30 21.80
C VAL A 25 -14.67 2.94 22.50
N ARG A 26 -13.56 3.45 21.97
CA ARG A 26 -12.28 3.42 22.67
C ARG A 26 -12.24 4.59 23.65
N LYS A 27 -12.18 4.28 24.93
CA LYS A 27 -12.08 5.28 26.00
C LYS A 27 -10.74 6.02 25.95
N ARG A 28 -10.76 7.24 26.45
CA ARG A 28 -9.54 8.04 26.64
C ARG A 28 -8.55 7.31 27.54
N GLN A 29 -7.26 7.35 27.16
CA GLN A 29 -6.16 6.85 27.98
C GLN A 29 -5.18 7.97 28.27
N ALA A 30 -4.73 8.03 29.51
CA ALA A 30 -3.73 9.01 29.95
C ALA A 30 -2.34 8.67 29.41
N ALA A 31 -1.51 9.70 29.23
CA ALA A 31 -0.11 9.51 28.86
C ALA A 31 0.70 8.87 30.00
N LYS A 32 1.68 8.03 29.64
CA LYS A 32 2.71 7.49 30.55
C LYS A 32 4.01 8.23 30.28
N PHE A 33 4.43 9.04 31.25
CA PHE A 33 5.63 9.85 31.13
C PHE A 33 6.79 9.32 31.97
N VAL A 34 8.00 9.61 31.50
CA VAL A 34 9.26 9.42 32.24
C VAL A 34 10.12 10.69 32.12
N PRO A 35 11.05 10.95 33.04
CA PRO A 35 12.00 12.06 32.94
C PRO A 35 12.82 11.97 31.65
N ILE A 36 13.26 13.11 31.12
CA ILE A 36 14.23 13.16 30.02
C ILE A 36 15.56 12.57 30.56
N PRO A 37 16.18 11.58 29.86
CA PRO A 37 17.46 11.00 30.28
C PRO A 37 18.55 12.08 30.46
N GLU A 38 19.35 11.98 31.50
CA GLU A 38 20.36 13.00 31.81
C GLU A 38 21.43 13.13 30.73
N GLU A 39 21.67 12.07 29.99
CA GLU A 39 22.66 11.97 28.91
C GLU A 39 22.27 12.74 27.63
N VAL A 40 21.03 13.24 27.52
CA VAL A 40 20.56 14.00 26.35
C VAL A 40 21.32 15.33 26.26
N HIS A 41 21.83 15.62 25.06
CA HIS A 41 22.63 16.82 24.77
C HIS A 41 21.92 18.12 25.19
N PRO A 42 22.61 19.10 25.79
CA PRO A 42 22.01 20.32 26.30
C PRO A 42 21.20 21.13 25.28
N GLU A 43 21.62 21.16 24.02
CA GLU A 43 20.87 21.87 22.94
C GLU A 43 19.52 21.21 22.66
N ILE A 44 19.46 19.88 22.71
CA ILE A 44 18.18 19.17 22.53
C ILE A 44 17.27 19.42 23.75
N ARG A 45 17.83 19.39 24.97
CA ARG A 45 17.05 19.73 26.17
C ARG A 45 16.43 21.11 26.07
N ARG A 46 17.23 22.11 25.66
CA ARG A 46 16.76 23.48 25.47
C ARG A 46 15.59 23.57 24.47
N TYR A 47 15.67 22.80 23.37
CA TYR A 47 14.55 22.70 22.43
C TYR A 47 13.31 22.06 23.05
N LEU A 48 13.46 20.96 23.79
CA LEU A 48 12.35 20.25 24.44
C LEU A 48 11.66 21.17 25.46
N ASP A 49 12.45 21.85 26.29
CA ASP A 49 11.96 22.82 27.30
C ASP A 49 11.21 23.98 26.62
N GLY A 50 11.80 24.56 25.54
CA GLY A 50 11.18 25.62 24.75
C GLY A 50 9.90 25.19 24.01
N SER A 51 9.75 23.90 23.76
CA SER A 51 8.56 23.29 23.15
C SER A 51 7.53 22.82 24.21
N GLY A 52 7.77 23.05 25.50
CA GLY A 52 6.89 22.61 26.59
C GLY A 52 6.95 21.08 26.84
N ILE A 53 8.02 20.41 26.42
CA ILE A 53 8.20 18.96 26.61
C ILE A 53 9.11 18.76 27.83
N GLU A 54 8.53 18.75 29.01
CA GLU A 54 9.26 18.53 30.28
C GLU A 54 9.56 17.04 30.53
N ARG A 55 8.80 16.14 29.96
CA ARG A 55 8.93 14.68 30.12
C ARG A 55 8.68 13.98 28.79
N LEU A 56 9.32 12.83 28.61
CA LEU A 56 9.13 11.99 27.43
C LEU A 56 8.06 10.92 27.67
N TYR A 57 7.42 10.48 26.59
CA TYR A 57 6.66 9.23 26.65
C TYR A 57 7.60 8.04 26.88
N THR A 58 7.10 6.98 27.51
CA THR A 58 7.90 5.79 27.85
C THR A 58 8.67 5.22 26.64
N HIS A 59 8.02 5.05 25.50
CA HIS A 59 8.64 4.51 24.28
C HIS A 59 9.71 5.46 23.68
N GLN A 60 9.58 6.78 23.86
CA GLN A 60 10.59 7.75 23.38
C GLN A 60 11.89 7.64 24.19
N ALA A 61 11.78 7.56 25.51
CA ALA A 61 12.94 7.38 26.39
C ALA A 61 13.56 5.98 26.21
N GLU A 62 12.75 4.94 25.98
CA GLU A 62 13.24 3.59 25.70
C GLU A 62 14.03 3.53 24.39
N SER A 63 13.52 4.17 23.32
CA SER A 63 14.22 4.31 22.03
C SER A 63 15.57 5.00 22.20
N PHE A 64 15.61 6.10 22.94
CA PHE A 64 16.86 6.81 23.22
C PHE A 64 17.88 5.92 23.92
N ARG A 65 17.49 5.22 25.00
CA ARG A 65 18.38 4.34 25.73
C ARG A 65 18.88 3.14 24.91
N ALA A 66 18.01 2.57 24.09
CA ALA A 66 18.38 1.43 23.22
C ALA A 66 19.39 1.86 22.15
N ALA A 67 19.11 2.97 21.43
CA ALA A 67 20.01 3.49 20.43
C ALA A 67 21.37 3.95 21.01
N SER A 68 21.39 4.55 22.21
CA SER A 68 22.62 4.95 22.91
C SER A 68 23.50 3.76 23.27
N ARG A 69 22.91 2.55 23.37
CA ARG A 69 23.65 1.29 23.60
C ARG A 69 24.08 0.60 22.30
N GLY A 70 23.87 1.23 21.15
CA GLY A 70 24.20 0.67 19.83
C GLY A 70 23.26 -0.45 19.37
N GLN A 71 22.02 -0.50 19.87
CA GLN A 71 21.04 -1.53 19.49
C GLN A 71 20.20 -1.06 18.32
N ASP A 72 20.12 -1.85 17.26
CA ASP A 72 19.14 -1.67 16.21
C ASP A 72 17.71 -1.78 16.79
N LEU A 73 16.76 -0.95 16.33
CA LEU A 73 15.43 -0.92 16.93
C LEU A 73 14.30 -0.68 15.94
N VAL A 74 13.11 -1.15 16.32
CA VAL A 74 11.85 -0.98 15.60
C VAL A 74 10.81 -0.42 16.56
N ILE A 75 10.33 0.79 16.27
CA ILE A 75 9.30 1.47 17.06
C ILE A 75 7.96 1.22 16.40
N THR A 76 7.12 0.39 17.01
CA THR A 76 5.81 0.00 16.45
C THR A 76 4.67 0.46 17.38
N THR A 77 4.44 1.76 17.41
CA THR A 77 3.39 2.38 18.22
C THR A 77 2.32 3.00 17.31
N PRO A 78 1.07 3.20 17.79
CA PRO A 78 -0.02 3.76 16.99
C PRO A 78 0.35 5.08 16.28
N THR A 79 -0.42 5.44 15.25
CA THR A 79 -0.30 6.77 14.60
C THR A 79 -0.49 7.89 15.62
N ALA A 80 0.19 9.01 15.40
CA ALA A 80 0.18 10.19 16.29
C ALA A 80 0.70 9.95 17.72
N SER A 81 1.45 8.88 17.97
CA SER A 81 2.09 8.60 19.28
C SER A 81 3.40 9.37 19.52
N GLY A 82 3.88 10.17 18.56
CA GLY A 82 5.15 10.88 18.67
C GLY A 82 6.37 10.04 18.31
N LYS A 83 6.24 9.08 17.38
CA LYS A 83 7.33 8.27 16.82
C LYS A 83 8.50 9.10 16.29
N SER A 84 8.18 10.23 15.65
CA SER A 84 9.22 11.11 15.08
C SER A 84 10.21 11.58 16.15
N LEU A 85 9.76 11.94 17.35
CA LEU A 85 10.65 12.30 18.43
C LEU A 85 11.44 11.08 18.94
N ALA A 86 10.83 9.89 18.92
CA ALA A 86 11.48 8.67 19.40
C ALA A 86 12.72 8.26 18.56
N TYR A 87 12.72 8.50 17.25
CA TYR A 87 13.92 8.27 16.43
C TYR A 87 14.79 9.53 16.24
N ASN A 88 14.22 10.75 16.24
CA ASN A 88 15.00 11.97 16.12
C ASN A 88 15.90 12.21 17.34
N LEU A 89 15.39 11.97 18.53
CA LEU A 89 16.10 12.23 19.76
C LEU A 89 17.48 11.51 19.83
N PRO A 90 17.58 10.19 19.64
CA PRO A 90 18.88 9.51 19.67
C PRO A 90 19.78 9.87 18.49
N VAL A 91 19.24 10.11 17.31
CA VAL A 91 20.06 10.47 16.14
C VAL A 91 20.64 11.86 16.28
N LEU A 92 19.83 12.86 16.63
CA LEU A 92 20.30 14.25 16.83
C LEU A 92 21.30 14.32 17.97
N ASP A 93 21.06 13.61 19.06
CA ASP A 93 22.01 13.51 20.20
C ASP A 93 23.36 12.95 19.77
N GLY A 94 23.33 11.84 19.00
CA GLY A 94 24.55 11.22 18.49
C GLY A 94 25.30 12.11 17.48
N LEU A 95 24.57 12.86 16.63
CA LEU A 95 25.18 13.81 15.70
C LEU A 95 25.79 15.03 16.40
N LEU A 96 25.21 15.49 17.50
CA LEU A 96 25.77 16.61 18.27
C LEU A 96 27.00 16.21 19.09
N LYS A 97 27.02 15.01 19.64
CA LYS A 97 28.17 14.46 20.39
C LYS A 97 29.35 14.09 19.51
N ASP A 98 29.10 13.73 18.26
CA ASP A 98 30.10 13.30 17.29
C ASP A 98 29.96 14.13 16.01
N ARG A 99 30.94 15.03 15.75
CA ARG A 99 30.92 15.94 14.61
C ARG A 99 31.09 15.25 13.27
N ASP A 100 31.70 14.08 13.24
CA ASP A 100 31.93 13.31 12.02
C ASP A 100 30.75 12.38 11.70
N ALA A 101 29.89 12.11 12.66
CA ALA A 101 28.71 11.30 12.47
C ALA A 101 27.72 11.88 11.44
N LYS A 102 27.17 11.01 10.62
CA LYS A 102 26.18 11.31 9.57
C LYS A 102 24.97 10.39 9.72
N ALA A 103 23.84 10.83 9.15
CA ALA A 103 22.61 10.07 9.12
C ALA A 103 21.93 10.13 7.77
N ILE A 104 21.27 9.02 7.39
CA ILE A 104 20.35 8.94 6.24
C ILE A 104 18.96 8.56 6.77
N TYR A 105 17.96 9.34 6.42
CA TYR A 105 16.56 9.08 6.73
C TYR A 105 15.83 8.69 5.46
N LEU A 106 15.11 7.57 5.50
CA LEU A 106 14.35 7.03 4.37
C LEU A 106 12.85 7.07 4.68
N PHE A 107 12.14 7.82 3.86
CA PHE A 107 10.67 7.93 3.88
C PHE A 107 10.05 7.33 2.62
N PRO A 108 8.90 6.67 2.70
CA PRO A 108 8.29 6.04 1.53
C PRO A 108 7.80 7.05 0.49
N THR A 109 7.58 8.32 0.87
CA THR A 109 7.07 9.36 -0.03
C THR A 109 7.81 10.70 0.14
N LYS A 110 7.86 11.49 -0.93
CA LYS A 110 8.44 12.85 -0.91
C LYS A 110 7.74 13.77 0.08
N ALA A 111 6.41 13.66 0.23
CA ALA A 111 5.63 14.50 1.15
C ALA A 111 6.08 14.31 2.60
N LEU A 112 6.27 13.05 3.04
CA LEU A 112 6.77 12.73 4.37
C LEU A 112 8.21 13.26 4.58
N SER A 113 9.07 13.18 3.55
CA SER A 113 10.42 13.73 3.61
C SER A 113 10.42 15.25 3.85
N GLN A 114 9.54 15.98 3.16
CA GLN A 114 9.41 17.43 3.31
C GLN A 114 8.84 17.82 4.68
N ASP A 115 7.88 17.07 5.18
CA ASP A 115 7.28 17.29 6.50
C ASP A 115 8.31 17.05 7.62
N GLN A 116 9.10 15.99 7.49
CA GLN A 116 10.17 15.68 8.44
C GLN A 116 11.26 16.76 8.46
N LEU A 117 11.59 17.36 7.30
CA LEU A 117 12.54 18.47 7.26
C LEU A 117 12.07 19.66 8.11
N LYS A 118 10.75 19.98 8.07
CA LYS A 118 10.18 21.05 8.91
C LYS A 118 10.31 20.69 10.40
N VAL A 119 10.01 19.45 10.79
CA VAL A 119 10.15 18.98 12.17
C VAL A 119 11.60 19.10 12.64
N LEU A 120 12.55 18.62 11.84
CA LEU A 120 13.99 18.70 12.16
C LEU A 120 14.50 20.16 12.22
N GLY A 121 14.02 21.02 11.31
CA GLY A 121 14.35 22.45 11.31
C GLY A 121 13.89 23.17 12.58
N GLY A 122 12.81 22.70 13.20
CA GLY A 122 12.30 23.22 14.47
C GLY A 122 13.28 23.09 15.64
N PHE A 123 14.20 22.13 15.61
CA PHE A 123 15.24 21.98 16.64
C PHE A 123 16.28 23.11 16.64
N MET A 124 16.31 23.95 15.61
CA MET A 124 17.20 25.12 15.50
C MET A 124 18.68 24.80 15.79
N LEU A 125 19.19 23.72 15.22
CA LEU A 125 20.58 23.26 15.38
C LEU A 125 21.44 23.75 14.21
N PRO A 126 22.05 24.94 14.27
CA PRO A 126 22.69 25.62 13.13
C PRO A 126 23.91 24.84 12.58
N ASP A 127 24.62 24.10 13.41
CA ASP A 127 25.76 23.27 13.03
C ASP A 127 25.36 21.96 12.38
N LEU A 128 24.09 21.60 12.45
CA LEU A 128 23.54 20.38 11.85
C LEU A 128 22.97 20.69 10.46
N LYS A 129 23.78 20.47 9.44
CA LYS A 129 23.39 20.72 8.03
C LYS A 129 22.45 19.62 7.54
N LEU A 130 21.15 19.95 7.48
CA LEU A 130 20.05 19.10 7.09
C LEU A 130 19.64 19.37 5.65
N TYR A 131 19.47 18.34 4.83
CA TYR A 131 19.01 18.48 3.46
C TYR A 131 17.99 17.39 3.12
N VAL A 132 16.95 17.77 2.36
CA VAL A 132 16.16 16.82 1.58
C VAL A 132 16.83 16.59 0.24
N TYR A 133 16.95 15.33 -0.15
CA TYR A 133 17.50 14.92 -1.42
C TYR A 133 16.51 13.99 -2.12
N ASP A 134 15.73 14.55 -3.03
CA ASP A 134 14.70 13.87 -3.81
C ASP A 134 14.69 14.33 -5.26
N GLY A 135 13.75 13.84 -6.08
CA GLY A 135 13.63 14.20 -7.49
C GLY A 135 13.38 15.69 -7.74
N ASP A 136 12.77 16.39 -6.78
CA ASP A 136 12.38 17.80 -6.91
C ASP A 136 13.44 18.74 -6.32
N THR A 137 14.51 18.22 -5.72
CA THR A 137 15.57 19.02 -5.09
C THR A 137 16.38 19.79 -6.13
N PRO A 138 16.50 21.13 -6.03
CA PRO A 138 17.29 21.96 -6.95
C PRO A 138 18.76 21.56 -6.99
N SER A 139 19.44 21.76 -8.14
CA SER A 139 20.83 21.35 -8.36
C SER A 139 21.81 21.97 -7.37
N SER A 140 21.61 23.25 -6.98
CA SER A 140 22.41 23.95 -5.96
C SER A 140 22.30 23.28 -4.58
N ILE A 141 21.10 22.90 -4.17
CA ILE A 141 20.85 22.19 -2.91
C ILE A 141 21.44 20.77 -2.97
N ARG A 142 21.31 20.07 -4.11
CA ARG A 142 21.95 18.75 -4.31
C ARG A 142 23.48 18.83 -4.14
N GLN A 143 24.10 19.89 -4.64
CA GLN A 143 25.54 20.09 -4.50
C GLN A 143 25.93 20.40 -3.04
N ALA A 144 25.14 21.24 -2.34
CA ALA A 144 25.35 21.55 -0.93
C ALA A 144 25.20 20.31 -0.03
N ALA A 145 24.16 19.48 -0.27
CA ALA A 145 23.92 18.23 0.46
C ALA A 145 25.14 17.29 0.40
N ARG A 146 25.71 17.10 -0.81
CA ARG A 146 26.92 16.25 -1.00
C ARG A 146 28.16 16.82 -0.34
N ARG A 147 28.32 18.16 -0.34
CA ARG A 147 29.55 18.82 0.19
C ARG A 147 29.56 18.90 1.72
N SER A 148 28.42 19.14 2.34
CA SER A 148 28.36 19.53 3.76
C SER A 148 27.19 18.91 4.54
N GLY A 149 26.36 18.07 3.92
CA GLY A 149 25.25 17.44 4.61
C GLY A 149 25.72 16.55 5.76
N ARG A 150 25.03 16.62 6.90
CA ARG A 150 25.23 15.72 8.03
C ARG A 150 24.05 14.81 8.24
N LEU A 151 22.85 15.26 7.89
CA LEU A 151 21.64 14.46 7.88
C LEU A 151 20.96 14.65 6.51
N ILE A 152 20.80 13.55 5.79
CA ILE A 152 20.15 13.52 4.47
C ILE A 152 18.80 12.83 4.61
N VAL A 153 17.73 13.55 4.31
CA VAL A 153 16.36 13.01 4.23
C VAL A 153 16.07 12.68 2.78
N THR A 154 15.73 11.45 2.49
CA THR A 154 15.53 10.97 1.11
C THR A 154 14.43 9.87 1.06
N ASN A 155 14.27 9.24 -0.08
CA ASN A 155 13.37 8.11 -0.27
C ASN A 155 14.11 6.93 -0.94
N PRO A 156 13.54 5.70 -0.91
CA PRO A 156 14.18 4.53 -1.52
C PRO A 156 14.47 4.69 -3.00
N ASP A 157 13.62 5.38 -3.77
CA ASP A 157 13.80 5.60 -5.21
C ASP A 157 15.07 6.42 -5.46
N MET A 158 15.28 7.49 -4.71
CA MET A 158 16.44 8.34 -4.85
C MET A 158 17.71 7.69 -4.29
N LEU A 159 17.60 6.90 -3.21
CA LEU A 159 18.72 6.11 -2.72
C LEU A 159 19.18 5.11 -3.80
N HIS A 160 18.20 4.39 -4.41
CA HIS A 160 18.42 3.40 -5.46
C HIS A 160 19.08 3.97 -6.71
N SER A 161 18.54 5.09 -7.24
CA SER A 161 18.92 5.62 -8.55
C SER A 161 19.87 6.81 -8.49
N GLY A 162 19.86 7.59 -7.41
CA GLY A 162 20.61 8.86 -7.34
C GLY A 162 21.82 8.84 -6.40
N ILE A 163 21.78 8.09 -5.30
CA ILE A 163 22.82 8.09 -4.28
C ILE A 163 23.79 6.92 -4.45
N LEU A 164 23.31 5.70 -4.38
CA LEU A 164 24.16 4.49 -4.41
C LEU A 164 24.99 4.37 -5.68
N PRO A 165 24.43 4.50 -6.90
CA PRO A 165 25.24 4.43 -8.12
C PRO A 165 26.24 5.60 -8.26
N ASN A 166 26.05 6.68 -7.53
CA ASN A 166 26.92 7.84 -7.48
C ASN A 166 27.69 7.98 -6.17
N HIS A 167 27.88 6.89 -5.42
CA HIS A 167 28.51 6.89 -4.10
C HIS A 167 29.88 7.61 -4.04
N PRO A 168 30.73 7.66 -5.09
CA PRO A 168 31.96 8.43 -5.06
C PRO A 168 31.74 9.94 -4.87
N LYS A 169 30.56 10.46 -5.23
CA LYS A 169 30.19 11.87 -4.97
C LYS A 169 29.68 12.08 -3.53
N TRP A 170 29.46 10.99 -2.78
CA TRP A 170 28.86 10.96 -1.44
C TRP A 170 29.82 10.46 -0.35
N VAL A 171 31.14 10.39 -0.65
CA VAL A 171 32.16 9.88 0.28
C VAL A 171 31.99 10.47 1.68
N LYS A 172 31.79 11.81 1.80
CA LYS A 172 31.62 12.50 3.08
C LYS A 172 30.41 12.05 3.92
N ILE A 173 29.42 11.44 3.29
CA ILE A 173 28.28 10.87 3.99
C ILE A 173 28.60 9.44 4.41
N PHE A 174 29.20 8.66 3.49
CA PHE A 174 29.44 7.25 3.74
C PHE A 174 30.59 6.97 4.72
N ASP A 175 31.62 7.82 4.78
CA ASP A 175 32.76 7.65 5.70
C ASP A 175 32.38 7.89 7.18
N GLY A 176 31.32 8.67 7.44
CA GLY A 176 30.80 8.94 8.79
C GLY A 176 29.40 8.40 9.02
N LEU A 177 28.85 7.52 8.18
CA LEU A 177 27.47 7.06 8.28
C LEU A 177 27.25 6.23 9.54
N LYS A 178 26.58 6.82 10.52
CA LYS A 178 26.33 6.22 11.86
C LYS A 178 24.89 5.80 12.07
N TYR A 179 23.93 6.44 11.40
CA TYR A 179 22.52 6.16 11.57
C TYR A 179 21.79 6.03 10.25
N ILE A 180 20.93 5.03 10.14
CA ILE A 180 19.93 4.87 9.06
C ILE A 180 18.55 4.78 9.71
N VAL A 181 17.67 5.72 9.38
CA VAL A 181 16.27 5.72 9.84
C VAL A 181 15.37 5.26 8.71
N LEU A 182 14.55 4.24 8.99
CA LEU A 182 13.52 3.71 8.09
C LEU A 182 12.14 4.08 8.67
N ASP A 183 11.49 5.08 8.11
CA ASP A 183 10.14 5.47 8.57
C ASP A 183 9.05 4.74 7.81
N GLU A 184 7.89 4.54 8.47
CA GLU A 184 6.73 3.82 7.95
C GLU A 184 7.07 2.42 7.39
N LEU A 185 7.84 1.63 8.15
CA LEU A 185 8.37 0.30 7.77
C LEU A 185 7.29 -0.62 7.16
N HIS A 186 6.06 -0.56 7.67
CA HIS A 186 4.92 -1.35 7.20
C HIS A 186 4.50 -1.07 5.74
N THR A 187 4.94 0.05 5.16
CA THR A 187 4.68 0.37 3.75
C THR A 187 5.60 -0.39 2.80
N TYR A 188 6.73 -0.88 3.31
CA TYR A 188 7.69 -1.66 2.54
C TYR A 188 7.29 -3.13 2.53
N ARG A 189 6.28 -3.45 1.72
CA ARG A 189 5.75 -4.79 1.51
C ARG A 189 5.70 -5.12 0.02
N GLY A 190 5.47 -6.40 -0.31
CA GLY A 190 5.41 -6.88 -1.69
C GLY A 190 6.70 -6.60 -2.46
N VAL A 191 6.58 -6.20 -3.72
CA VAL A 191 7.71 -5.87 -4.60
C VAL A 191 8.56 -4.73 -4.02
N PHE A 192 7.91 -3.68 -3.51
CA PHE A 192 8.62 -2.52 -2.97
C PHE A 192 9.52 -2.88 -1.78
N GLY A 193 9.00 -3.68 -0.85
CA GLY A 193 9.79 -4.16 0.29
C GLY A 193 10.89 -5.14 -0.11
N SER A 194 10.64 -6.00 -1.10
CA SER A 194 11.63 -6.92 -1.64
C SER A 194 12.81 -6.18 -2.29
N HIS A 195 12.54 -5.16 -3.10
CA HIS A 195 13.59 -4.28 -3.62
C HIS A 195 14.32 -3.52 -2.52
N LEU A 196 13.59 -2.99 -1.52
CA LEU A 196 14.22 -2.26 -0.41
C LEU A 196 15.18 -3.13 0.37
N SER A 197 14.86 -4.42 0.59
CA SER A 197 15.79 -5.38 1.22
C SER A 197 17.14 -5.40 0.51
N HIS A 198 17.14 -5.49 -0.82
CA HIS A 198 18.39 -5.48 -1.59
C HIS A 198 19.05 -4.09 -1.67
N ILE A 199 18.26 -3.02 -1.69
CA ILE A 199 18.79 -1.65 -1.59
C ILE A 199 19.52 -1.47 -0.25
N MET A 200 19.02 -2.04 0.85
CA MET A 200 19.72 -2.02 2.14
C MET A 200 21.02 -2.86 2.09
N LYS A 201 21.03 -4.02 1.44
CA LYS A 201 22.26 -4.82 1.23
C LYS A 201 23.31 -4.00 0.44
N ARG A 202 22.90 -3.30 -0.63
CA ARG A 202 23.76 -2.40 -1.41
C ARG A 202 24.28 -1.24 -0.56
N LEU A 203 23.40 -0.58 0.20
CA LEU A 203 23.75 0.51 1.10
C LEU A 203 24.81 0.07 2.14
N LEU A 204 24.61 -1.09 2.77
CA LEU A 204 25.56 -1.64 3.74
C LEU A 204 26.89 -2.01 3.09
N ARG A 205 26.87 -2.53 1.85
CA ARG A 205 28.08 -2.86 1.09
C ARG A 205 28.90 -1.61 0.76
N VAL A 206 28.24 -0.53 0.34
CA VAL A 206 28.88 0.77 0.09
C VAL A 206 29.38 1.40 1.41
N ALA A 207 28.57 1.37 2.47
CA ALA A 207 28.98 1.89 3.79
C ALA A 207 30.21 1.15 4.32
N ALA A 208 30.24 -0.18 4.21
CA ALA A 208 31.39 -0.99 4.61
C ALA A 208 32.66 -0.69 3.79
N PHE A 209 32.52 -0.42 2.49
CA PHE A 209 33.61 0.01 1.64
C PHE A 209 34.28 1.32 2.13
N TYR A 210 33.48 2.25 2.67
CA TYR A 210 33.97 3.48 3.30
C TYR A 210 34.24 3.36 4.80
N GLY A 211 34.20 2.14 5.38
CA GLY A 211 34.55 1.87 6.77
C GLY A 211 33.43 2.11 7.80
N SER A 212 32.21 2.41 7.36
CA SER A 212 31.08 2.68 8.25
C SER A 212 30.24 1.46 8.59
N LYS A 213 29.71 1.44 9.83
CA LYS A 213 28.79 0.40 10.35
C LYS A 213 27.57 1.09 10.99
N PRO A 214 26.59 1.52 10.20
CA PRO A 214 25.46 2.29 10.71
C PRO A 214 24.52 1.47 11.59
N LEU A 215 23.90 2.15 12.56
CA LEU A 215 22.78 1.68 13.37
C LEU A 215 21.46 1.90 12.65
N PHE A 216 20.56 0.93 12.66
CA PHE A 216 19.21 1.06 12.11
C PHE A 216 18.20 1.45 13.20
N ILE A 217 17.38 2.45 12.88
CA ILE A 217 16.21 2.83 13.66
C ILE A 217 15.01 2.83 12.73
N ALA A 218 14.09 1.88 12.92
CA ALA A 218 12.87 1.84 12.13
C ALA A 218 11.65 2.31 12.92
N SER A 219 10.71 2.97 12.25
CA SER A 219 9.40 3.24 12.79
C SER A 219 8.31 2.59 11.93
N SER A 220 7.25 2.12 12.56
CA SER A 220 6.14 1.44 11.89
C SER A 220 4.81 1.81 12.53
N ALA A 221 3.71 1.76 11.76
CA ALA A 221 2.41 1.51 12.36
C ALA A 221 2.37 0.07 12.91
N THR A 222 1.31 -0.25 13.64
CA THR A 222 1.11 -1.62 14.17
C THR A 222 0.90 -2.60 13.01
N ILE A 223 1.74 -3.64 12.97
CA ILE A 223 1.65 -4.79 12.07
C ILE A 223 1.94 -6.06 12.88
N ALA A 224 1.58 -7.24 12.37
CA ALA A 224 1.77 -8.51 13.09
C ALA A 224 3.24 -8.90 13.23
N ASN A 225 4.10 -8.56 12.27
CA ASN A 225 5.47 -9.05 12.16
C ASN A 225 6.55 -7.95 12.06
N PRO A 226 6.56 -6.92 12.92
CA PRO A 226 7.47 -5.79 12.75
C PRO A 226 8.97 -6.18 12.86
N GLY A 227 9.30 -7.10 13.75
CA GLY A 227 10.67 -7.57 13.94
C GLY A 227 11.15 -8.46 12.78
N ASP A 228 10.29 -9.34 12.26
CA ASP A 228 10.61 -10.19 11.10
C ASP A 228 10.79 -9.35 9.84
N LEU A 229 9.87 -8.42 9.56
CA LEU A 229 9.98 -7.51 8.43
C LEU A 229 11.27 -6.69 8.50
N PHE A 230 11.59 -6.15 9.68
CA PHE A 230 12.84 -5.41 9.88
C PHE A 230 14.06 -6.29 9.58
N ALA A 231 14.07 -7.52 10.10
CA ALA A 231 15.17 -8.46 9.87
C ALA A 231 15.32 -8.81 8.38
N ARG A 232 14.23 -9.05 7.68
CA ARG A 232 14.25 -9.33 6.23
C ARG A 232 14.71 -8.13 5.38
N ILE A 233 14.38 -6.90 5.80
CA ILE A 233 14.79 -5.68 5.08
C ILE A 233 16.26 -5.34 5.37
N THR A 234 16.69 -5.42 6.61
CA THR A 234 18.02 -4.93 7.02
C THR A 234 19.09 -6.01 7.10
N GLY A 235 18.70 -7.30 7.11
CA GLY A 235 19.58 -8.43 7.41
C GLY A 235 20.00 -8.50 8.88
N ARG A 236 19.35 -7.76 9.80
CA ARG A 236 19.70 -7.66 11.21
C ARG A 236 18.48 -7.77 12.11
N THR A 237 18.67 -8.31 13.32
CA THR A 237 17.64 -8.31 14.36
C THR A 237 17.62 -6.96 15.08
N GLY A 238 16.43 -6.41 15.34
CA GLY A 238 16.25 -5.16 16.08
C GLY A 238 15.38 -5.36 17.31
N ARG A 239 15.60 -4.54 18.35
CA ARG A 239 14.72 -4.48 19.51
C ARG A 239 13.38 -3.88 19.13
N VAL A 240 12.27 -4.59 19.36
CA VAL A 240 10.91 -4.11 19.08
C VAL A 240 10.37 -3.35 20.29
N ILE A 241 9.95 -2.09 20.08
CA ILE A 241 9.31 -1.22 21.08
C ILE A 241 7.87 -1.01 20.64
N SER A 242 6.94 -1.74 21.26
CA SER A 242 5.50 -1.78 20.89
C SER A 242 4.60 -1.05 21.89
N GLU A 243 5.01 -0.91 23.15
CA GLU A 243 4.18 -0.24 24.15
C GLU A 243 4.22 1.28 23.99
N SER A 244 3.06 1.87 23.69
CA SER A 244 2.93 3.32 23.58
C SER A 244 2.70 3.98 24.94
N GLY A 245 3.49 5.02 25.24
CA GLY A 245 3.23 5.93 26.36
C GLY A 245 2.42 7.17 25.97
N ALA A 246 2.05 7.32 24.72
CA ALA A 246 1.28 8.48 24.26
C ALA A 246 -0.18 8.42 24.73
N PRO A 247 -0.83 9.58 24.97
CA PRO A 247 -2.23 9.60 25.31
C PRO A 247 -3.08 9.20 24.10
N LEU A 248 -4.22 8.58 24.36
CA LEU A 248 -5.23 8.28 23.35
C LEU A 248 -6.51 9.05 23.66
N GLY A 249 -7.03 9.78 22.69
CA GLY A 249 -8.33 10.43 22.76
C GLY A 249 -9.49 9.43 22.68
N GLU A 250 -10.69 9.87 23.10
CA GLU A 250 -11.92 9.11 22.89
C GLU A 250 -12.18 8.95 21.39
N LYS A 251 -12.45 7.70 20.95
CA LYS A 251 -12.75 7.44 19.55
C LYS A 251 -13.92 6.49 19.39
N HIS A 252 -14.87 6.90 18.57
CA HIS A 252 -16.00 6.10 18.15
C HIS A 252 -15.68 5.39 16.83
N TYR A 253 -15.91 4.09 16.79
CA TYR A 253 -15.79 3.25 15.59
C TYR A 253 -17.18 2.77 15.21
N VAL A 254 -17.59 3.04 13.98
CA VAL A 254 -18.90 2.68 13.45
C VAL A 254 -18.73 1.84 12.20
N ILE A 255 -19.40 0.70 12.14
CA ILE A 255 -19.58 -0.05 10.90
C ILE A 255 -21.02 0.18 10.45
N TYR A 256 -21.14 0.86 9.32
CA TYR A 256 -22.41 1.20 8.69
C TYR A 256 -22.65 0.29 7.49
N ASN A 257 -23.72 -0.48 7.52
CA ASN A 257 -24.11 -1.36 6.42
C ASN A 257 -25.27 -0.71 5.66
N PRO A 258 -25.05 -0.21 4.43
CA PRO A 258 -26.05 0.56 3.68
C PRO A 258 -27.39 -0.17 3.55
N PRO A 259 -28.52 0.57 3.48
CA PRO A 259 -29.83 -0.03 3.36
C PRO A 259 -29.98 -0.84 2.07
N LEU A 260 -30.77 -1.90 2.13
CA LEU A 260 -31.16 -2.68 0.96
C LEU A 260 -32.05 -1.83 0.05
N VAL A 261 -31.67 -1.68 -1.21
CA VAL A 261 -32.47 -1.03 -2.25
C VAL A 261 -33.27 -2.04 -3.05
N ASP A 262 -32.79 -3.27 -3.13
CA ASP A 262 -33.53 -4.43 -3.64
C ASP A 262 -33.38 -5.60 -2.64
N PRO A 263 -34.37 -5.80 -1.76
CA PRO A 263 -34.34 -6.89 -0.78
C PRO A 263 -34.39 -8.29 -1.42
N VAL A 264 -34.96 -8.44 -2.61
CA VAL A 264 -35.07 -9.72 -3.30
C VAL A 264 -33.70 -10.16 -3.83
N GLN A 265 -32.98 -9.23 -4.46
CA GLN A 265 -31.63 -9.47 -4.99
C GLN A 265 -30.54 -9.21 -3.96
N GLY A 266 -30.87 -8.81 -2.73
CA GLY A 266 -29.90 -8.50 -1.67
C GLY A 266 -28.98 -7.30 -2.02
N ILE A 267 -29.41 -6.41 -2.90
CA ILE A 267 -28.62 -5.25 -3.35
C ILE A 267 -28.76 -4.12 -2.37
N ARG A 268 -27.63 -3.64 -1.86
CA ARG A 268 -27.53 -2.47 -0.99
C ARG A 268 -27.19 -1.21 -1.77
N ARG A 269 -27.49 -0.05 -1.20
CA ARG A 269 -27.08 1.23 -1.78
C ARG A 269 -25.56 1.32 -1.87
N GLY A 270 -25.07 1.83 -2.99
CA GLY A 270 -23.62 1.90 -3.27
C GLY A 270 -22.86 2.82 -2.30
N VAL A 271 -21.66 2.41 -1.90
CA VAL A 271 -20.80 3.13 -0.95
C VAL A 271 -20.47 4.55 -1.38
N VAL A 272 -20.36 4.81 -2.69
CA VAL A 272 -20.09 6.14 -3.25
C VAL A 272 -21.23 7.11 -2.91
N LEU A 273 -22.48 6.65 -3.07
CA LEU A 273 -23.68 7.43 -2.75
C LEU A 273 -23.84 7.64 -1.24
N GLU A 274 -23.59 6.60 -0.45
CA GLU A 274 -23.67 6.72 1.02
C GLU A 274 -22.56 7.61 1.58
N SER A 275 -21.34 7.57 1.02
CA SER A 275 -20.22 8.36 1.51
C SER A 275 -20.49 9.85 1.48
N TYR A 276 -21.02 10.40 0.37
CA TYR A 276 -21.30 11.84 0.34
C TYR A 276 -22.51 12.21 1.20
N LYS A 277 -23.51 11.33 1.31
CA LYS A 277 -24.68 11.58 2.19
C LYS A 277 -24.29 11.63 3.65
N LEU A 278 -23.41 10.72 4.09
CA LEU A 278 -22.93 10.68 5.48
C LEU A 278 -21.93 11.81 5.77
N ALA A 279 -21.06 12.19 4.81
CA ALA A 279 -20.09 13.26 4.99
C ALA A 279 -20.71 14.68 5.00
N ALA A 280 -21.75 14.89 4.17
CA ALA A 280 -22.33 16.21 3.96
C ALA A 280 -22.84 16.90 5.25
N PRO A 281 -23.56 16.24 6.18
CA PRO A 281 -24.00 16.85 7.42
C PRO A 281 -22.83 17.36 8.28
N PHE A 282 -21.76 16.61 8.43
CA PHE A 282 -20.56 17.02 9.17
C PHE A 282 -19.92 18.26 8.53
N ILE A 283 -19.68 18.24 7.22
CA ILE A 283 -19.08 19.37 6.50
C ILE A 283 -19.96 20.61 6.56
N LYS A 284 -21.28 20.47 6.50
CA LYS A 284 -22.23 21.58 6.67
C LYS A 284 -22.12 22.25 8.04
N GLN A 285 -21.84 21.49 9.10
CA GLN A 285 -21.64 22.00 10.45
C GLN A 285 -20.22 22.53 10.69
N GLY A 286 -19.31 22.43 9.72
CA GLY A 286 -17.91 22.85 9.86
C GLY A 286 -17.01 21.82 10.56
N ILE A 287 -17.51 20.60 10.77
CA ILE A 287 -16.75 19.48 11.31
C ILE A 287 -15.80 18.96 10.22
N VAL A 288 -14.50 18.97 10.50
CA VAL A 288 -13.48 18.61 9.49
C VAL A 288 -13.52 17.11 9.21
N THR A 289 -13.86 16.77 7.98
CA THR A 289 -14.18 15.40 7.58
C THR A 289 -13.32 14.93 6.43
N ILE A 290 -12.69 13.73 6.56
CA ILE A 290 -12.05 13.03 5.46
C ILE A 290 -12.90 11.85 5.00
N VAL A 291 -13.01 11.67 3.68
CA VAL A 291 -13.60 10.49 3.05
C VAL A 291 -12.53 9.76 2.28
N PHE A 292 -12.24 8.53 2.65
CA PHE A 292 -11.33 7.64 1.93
C PHE A 292 -12.08 6.83 0.89
N ALA A 293 -11.62 6.90 -0.36
CA ALA A 293 -12.16 6.13 -1.48
C ALA A 293 -11.13 5.12 -2.02
N ARG A 294 -11.59 3.96 -2.47
CA ARG A 294 -10.74 2.84 -2.91
C ARG A 294 -10.05 3.07 -4.26
N SER A 295 -10.56 3.99 -5.09
CA SER A 295 -10.03 4.27 -6.41
C SER A 295 -9.96 5.77 -6.70
N ARG A 296 -9.08 6.16 -7.64
CA ARG A 296 -8.98 7.54 -8.13
C ARG A 296 -10.31 8.03 -8.69
N LEU A 297 -11.01 7.17 -9.44
CA LEU A 297 -12.33 7.47 -10.01
C LEU A 297 -13.35 7.76 -8.90
N ASN A 298 -13.49 6.86 -7.92
CA ASN A 298 -14.45 7.05 -6.83
C ASN A 298 -14.14 8.32 -6.00
N THR A 299 -12.85 8.67 -5.83
CA THR A 299 -12.46 9.93 -5.19
C THR A 299 -13.07 11.13 -5.91
N GLU A 300 -12.95 11.19 -7.23
CA GLU A 300 -13.46 12.30 -8.04
C GLU A 300 -15.00 12.31 -8.09
N VAL A 301 -15.63 11.16 -8.16
CA VAL A 301 -17.10 11.03 -8.17
C VAL A 301 -17.69 11.51 -6.83
N ILE A 302 -17.16 11.05 -5.70
CA ILE A 302 -17.61 11.51 -4.37
C ILE A 302 -17.36 13.01 -4.20
N LEU A 303 -16.20 13.51 -4.63
CA LEU A 303 -15.87 14.94 -4.62
C LEU A 303 -16.89 15.77 -5.41
N SER A 304 -17.21 15.32 -6.62
CA SER A 304 -18.22 15.98 -7.48
C SER A 304 -19.60 16.02 -6.81
N TYR A 305 -20.01 14.91 -6.19
CA TYR A 305 -21.29 14.86 -5.48
C TYR A 305 -21.32 15.77 -4.26
N LEU A 306 -20.27 15.80 -3.44
CA LEU A 306 -20.18 16.68 -2.29
C LEU A 306 -20.25 18.17 -2.70
N LYS A 307 -19.51 18.57 -3.74
CA LYS A 307 -19.55 19.95 -4.24
C LYS A 307 -20.92 20.34 -4.78
N LYS A 308 -21.62 19.43 -5.47
CA LYS A 308 -22.97 19.64 -5.96
C LYS A 308 -24.01 19.70 -4.82
N TRP A 309 -23.83 18.87 -3.79
CA TRP A 309 -24.76 18.78 -2.66
C TRP A 309 -24.63 19.94 -1.67
N ILE A 310 -23.41 20.51 -1.58
CA ILE A 310 -23.10 21.62 -0.67
C ILE A 310 -22.46 22.79 -1.47
N PRO A 311 -23.20 23.41 -2.41
CA PRO A 311 -22.62 24.39 -3.34
C PRO A 311 -22.06 25.63 -2.63
N HIS A 312 -22.67 26.06 -1.49
CA HIS A 312 -22.19 27.19 -0.70
C HIS A 312 -20.88 26.94 0.05
N LYS A 313 -20.44 25.68 0.17
CA LYS A 313 -19.14 25.27 0.73
C LYS A 313 -18.24 24.57 -0.28
N ALA A 314 -18.57 24.58 -1.56
CA ALA A 314 -17.81 23.87 -2.58
C ALA A 314 -16.32 24.26 -2.60
N GLY A 315 -15.98 25.51 -2.33
CA GLY A 315 -14.61 26.00 -2.21
C GLY A 315 -13.85 25.48 -0.96
N ARG A 316 -14.56 24.92 0.02
CA ARG A 316 -13.98 24.30 1.22
C ARG A 316 -13.92 22.79 1.15
N ILE A 317 -14.13 22.23 -0.03
CA ILE A 317 -14.10 20.78 -0.27
C ILE A 317 -13.06 20.50 -1.38
N ALA A 318 -12.08 19.65 -1.07
CA ALA A 318 -11.01 19.30 -1.99
C ALA A 318 -10.91 17.79 -2.21
N GLY A 319 -10.34 17.39 -3.36
CA GLY A 319 -9.86 16.04 -3.60
C GLY A 319 -8.37 15.94 -3.29
N TYR A 320 -7.87 14.73 -2.97
CA TYR A 320 -6.44 14.49 -2.82
C TYR A 320 -6.10 13.07 -3.25
N ARG A 321 -5.27 12.94 -4.28
CA ARG A 321 -4.86 11.63 -4.80
C ARG A 321 -3.55 11.67 -5.58
N GLY A 322 -2.97 10.51 -5.83
CA GLY A 322 -1.89 10.38 -6.80
C GLY A 322 -2.35 10.86 -8.19
N GLY A 323 -1.46 11.55 -8.89
CA GLY A 323 -1.73 12.16 -10.20
C GLY A 323 -2.06 13.65 -10.17
N TYR A 324 -2.33 14.23 -9.00
CA TYR A 324 -2.36 15.70 -8.85
C TYR A 324 -0.95 16.28 -8.87
N LEU A 325 -0.79 17.47 -9.42
CA LEU A 325 0.48 18.15 -9.47
C LEU A 325 1.03 18.43 -8.04
N PRO A 326 2.36 18.44 -7.84
CA PRO A 326 2.95 18.65 -6.52
C PRO A 326 2.53 19.96 -5.84
N ASN A 327 2.34 21.03 -6.64
CA ASN A 327 1.90 22.34 -6.10
C ASN A 327 0.45 22.27 -5.62
N GLU A 328 -0.45 21.67 -6.39
CA GLU A 328 -1.85 21.48 -6.00
C GLU A 328 -1.97 20.70 -4.69
N ARG A 329 -1.19 19.63 -4.53
CA ARG A 329 -1.18 18.85 -3.29
C ARG A 329 -0.73 19.67 -2.10
N ARG A 330 0.35 20.47 -2.25
CA ARG A 330 0.85 21.36 -1.19
C ARG A 330 -0.16 22.44 -0.79
N ASP A 331 -0.90 22.98 -1.75
CA ASP A 331 -1.93 23.99 -1.48
C ASP A 331 -3.12 23.38 -0.71
N ILE A 332 -3.52 22.15 -1.05
CA ILE A 332 -4.56 21.40 -0.33
C ILE A 332 -4.11 21.07 1.11
N GLU A 333 -2.86 20.58 1.28
CA GLU A 333 -2.29 20.29 2.60
C GLU A 333 -2.24 21.52 3.49
N ARG A 334 -1.86 22.69 2.92
CA ARG A 334 -1.87 23.98 3.62
C ARG A 334 -3.29 24.38 3.99
N GLY A 335 -4.24 24.35 3.06
CA GLY A 335 -5.63 24.72 3.31
C GLY A 335 -6.32 23.85 4.37
N LEU A 336 -5.93 22.57 4.50
CA LEU A 336 -6.38 21.71 5.61
C LEU A 336 -5.80 22.17 6.94
N LYS A 337 -4.50 22.49 6.99
CA LYS A 337 -3.79 22.94 8.19
C LYS A 337 -4.30 24.28 8.69
N ASP A 338 -4.56 25.19 7.76
CA ASP A 338 -5.05 26.54 8.04
C ASP A 338 -6.57 26.59 8.32
N GLY A 339 -7.27 25.43 8.23
CA GLY A 339 -8.72 25.34 8.48
C GLY A 339 -9.59 25.93 7.36
N GLU A 340 -9.03 26.14 6.17
CA GLU A 340 -9.77 26.62 5.00
C GLU A 340 -10.59 25.50 4.36
N ILE A 341 -10.09 24.26 4.41
CA ILE A 341 -10.74 23.06 3.88
C ILE A 341 -11.41 22.30 5.04
N HIS A 342 -12.73 22.08 4.92
CA HIS A 342 -13.53 21.33 5.89
C HIS A 342 -13.88 19.92 5.44
N GLY A 343 -13.86 19.65 4.13
CA GLY A 343 -14.12 18.34 3.54
C GLY A 343 -13.01 17.93 2.59
N ILE A 344 -12.49 16.73 2.77
CA ILE A 344 -11.50 16.19 1.83
C ILE A 344 -11.88 14.79 1.42
N VAL A 345 -11.77 14.48 0.11
CA VAL A 345 -11.94 13.14 -0.43
C VAL A 345 -10.59 12.66 -0.94
N SER A 346 -10.10 11.56 -0.40
CA SER A 346 -8.77 11.06 -0.70
C SER A 346 -8.76 9.57 -1.07
N THR A 347 -7.78 9.16 -1.84
CA THR A 347 -7.33 7.77 -1.87
C THR A 347 -6.52 7.47 -0.59
N ASN A 348 -5.84 6.32 -0.54
CA ASN A 348 -4.86 6.03 0.52
C ASN A 348 -3.67 7.03 0.57
N ALA A 349 -3.59 8.01 -0.32
CA ALA A 349 -2.51 9.00 -0.35
C ALA A 349 -2.42 9.85 0.94
N LEU A 350 -3.53 10.06 1.66
CA LEU A 350 -3.56 10.68 3.00
C LEU A 350 -3.65 9.68 4.16
N GLU A 351 -3.47 8.40 3.90
CA GLU A 351 -3.40 7.36 4.93
C GLU A 351 -2.11 7.45 5.75
N LEU A 352 -1.00 7.80 5.10
CA LEU A 352 0.32 7.94 5.72
C LEU A 352 0.49 9.27 6.48
N GLY A 353 1.45 9.31 7.40
CA GLY A 353 1.70 10.31 8.44
C GLY A 353 1.97 11.75 8.03
N ILE A 354 1.47 12.24 6.90
CA ILE A 354 1.55 13.67 6.53
C ILE A 354 0.78 14.50 7.56
N ASP A 355 1.40 15.57 8.05
CA ASP A 355 0.75 16.53 8.97
C ASP A 355 -0.21 17.43 8.20
N ILE A 356 -1.48 17.04 8.19
CA ILE A 356 -2.60 17.77 7.57
C ILE A 356 -3.50 18.45 8.60
N GLY A 357 -3.01 18.59 9.84
CA GLY A 357 -3.83 19.06 10.95
C GLY A 357 -4.76 17.98 11.52
N SER A 358 -5.59 18.35 12.47
CA SER A 358 -6.51 17.41 13.13
C SER A 358 -7.85 17.36 12.43
N LEU A 359 -8.22 16.17 11.98
CA LEU A 359 -9.54 15.88 11.45
C LEU A 359 -10.45 15.35 12.57
N ASP A 360 -11.75 15.61 12.49
CA ASP A 360 -12.71 15.18 13.50
C ASP A 360 -13.37 13.85 13.11
N VAL A 361 -13.66 13.67 11.81
CA VAL A 361 -14.37 12.52 11.27
C VAL A 361 -13.60 11.90 10.11
N SER A 362 -13.45 10.56 10.13
CA SER A 362 -12.93 9.74 9.03
C SER A 362 -14.02 8.79 8.53
N ILE A 363 -14.30 8.81 7.24
CA ILE A 363 -15.27 7.92 6.58
C ILE A 363 -14.54 7.09 5.54
N MET A 364 -14.69 5.78 5.59
CA MET A 364 -14.11 4.83 4.65
C MET A 364 -15.20 4.29 3.72
N ALA A 365 -15.10 4.59 2.43
CA ALA A 365 -16.03 4.11 1.39
C ALA A 365 -15.69 2.68 0.97
N GLY A 366 -16.11 1.71 1.73
CA GLY A 366 -15.72 0.31 1.67
C GLY A 366 -14.49 0.00 2.53
N TYR A 367 -14.29 -1.27 2.84
CA TYR A 367 -13.14 -1.74 3.59
C TYR A 367 -11.83 -1.40 2.83
N PRO A 368 -10.84 -0.78 3.47
CA PRO A 368 -9.65 -0.26 2.78
C PRO A 368 -8.68 -1.35 2.27
N GLY A 369 -8.95 -2.62 2.55
CA GLY A 369 -8.21 -3.76 2.05
C GLY A 369 -7.35 -4.45 3.11
N SER A 370 -7.05 -3.79 4.23
CA SER A 370 -6.33 -4.36 5.37
C SER A 370 -6.76 -3.74 6.69
N VAL A 371 -6.60 -4.49 7.80
CA VAL A 371 -6.85 -4.01 9.17
C VAL A 371 -5.88 -2.87 9.50
N ALA A 372 -4.63 -2.97 9.04
CA ALA A 372 -3.64 -1.91 9.20
C ALA A 372 -4.10 -0.61 8.54
N SER A 373 -4.55 -0.65 7.27
CA SER A 373 -5.11 0.52 6.56
C SER A 373 -6.37 1.07 7.25
N PHE A 374 -7.25 0.19 7.74
CA PHE A 374 -8.42 0.63 8.50
C PHE A 374 -8.03 1.45 9.73
N HIS A 375 -7.10 0.97 10.54
CA HIS A 375 -6.64 1.72 11.72
C HIS A 375 -5.87 2.99 11.37
N GLN A 376 -5.12 3.01 10.26
CA GLN A 376 -4.42 4.21 9.78
C GLN A 376 -5.40 5.28 9.30
N GLN A 377 -6.39 4.91 8.48
CA GLN A 377 -7.42 5.81 8.00
C GLN A 377 -8.32 6.29 9.15
N ALA A 378 -8.72 5.40 10.06
CA ALA A 378 -9.40 5.77 11.29
C ALA A 378 -8.52 6.68 12.18
N GLY A 379 -7.20 6.47 12.18
CA GLY A 379 -6.21 7.25 12.92
C GLY A 379 -6.06 8.69 12.43
N ARG A 380 -6.53 9.02 11.21
CA ARG A 380 -6.52 10.40 10.70
C ARG A 380 -7.51 11.30 11.42
N SER A 381 -8.59 10.77 11.97
CA SER A 381 -9.46 11.52 12.88
C SER A 381 -8.99 11.35 14.32
N GLY A 382 -9.01 12.44 15.09
CA GLY A 382 -8.75 12.44 16.52
C GLY A 382 -7.82 13.54 16.99
N ARG A 383 -8.26 14.23 18.02
CA ARG A 383 -7.49 15.20 18.81
C ARG A 383 -7.18 14.57 20.17
N LYS A 384 -6.14 15.08 20.85
CA LYS A 384 -5.74 14.57 22.18
C LYS A 384 -6.89 14.66 23.21
N ASP A 385 -7.75 15.68 23.10
CA ASP A 385 -8.73 16.04 24.13
C ASP A 385 -10.19 16.09 23.64
N ALA A 386 -10.45 15.84 22.35
CA ALA A 386 -11.80 15.83 21.78
C ALA A 386 -12.18 14.42 21.26
N PRO A 387 -13.48 14.06 21.30
CA PRO A 387 -13.95 12.83 20.69
C PRO A 387 -13.71 12.86 19.16
N SER A 388 -13.56 11.70 18.56
CA SER A 388 -13.43 11.54 17.13
C SER A 388 -14.25 10.37 16.62
N LEU A 389 -14.58 10.36 15.32
CA LEU A 389 -15.43 9.37 14.70
C LEU A 389 -14.72 8.74 13.50
N ALA A 390 -14.79 7.42 13.42
CA ALA A 390 -14.39 6.66 12.25
C ALA A 390 -15.58 5.80 11.79
N ILE A 391 -16.01 5.97 10.53
CA ILE A 391 -17.13 5.22 9.94
C ILE A 391 -16.58 4.37 8.79
N LEU A 392 -16.78 3.04 8.88
CA LEU A 392 -16.62 2.14 7.76
C LEU A 392 -17.99 1.90 7.11
N ILE A 393 -18.13 2.26 5.86
CA ILE A 393 -19.33 1.96 5.05
C ILE A 393 -19.08 0.65 4.33
N ALA A 394 -19.78 -0.41 4.69
CA ALA A 394 -19.63 -1.73 4.08
C ALA A 394 -20.18 -1.73 2.64
N SER A 395 -19.41 -2.24 1.69
CA SER A 395 -19.87 -2.46 0.32
C SER A 395 -20.64 -3.78 0.18
N ASN A 396 -21.18 -4.03 -1.01
CA ASN A 396 -21.80 -5.33 -1.32
C ASN A 396 -20.77 -6.47 -1.55
N SER A 397 -19.45 -6.21 -1.39
CA SER A 397 -18.47 -7.29 -1.56
C SER A 397 -18.61 -8.35 -0.47
N PRO A 398 -18.29 -9.62 -0.77
CA PRO A 398 -18.31 -10.68 0.24
C PRO A 398 -17.46 -10.37 1.48
N LEU A 399 -16.29 -9.75 1.27
CA LEU A 399 -15.38 -9.36 2.36
C LEU A 399 -15.98 -8.28 3.26
N ASP A 400 -16.51 -7.19 2.69
CA ASP A 400 -17.12 -6.10 3.48
C ASP A 400 -18.34 -6.61 4.27
N GLN A 401 -19.15 -7.50 3.67
CA GLN A 401 -20.30 -8.10 4.33
C GLN A 401 -19.91 -9.13 5.41
N TYR A 402 -18.77 -9.83 5.22
CA TYR A 402 -18.18 -10.64 6.29
C TYR A 402 -17.77 -9.76 7.48
N ILE A 403 -17.06 -8.67 7.23
CA ILE A 403 -16.65 -7.71 8.27
C ILE A 403 -17.85 -7.08 8.98
N ALA A 404 -18.93 -6.79 8.24
CA ALA A 404 -20.16 -6.24 8.83
C ALA A 404 -20.87 -7.25 9.75
N ALA A 405 -20.77 -8.56 9.45
CA ALA A 405 -21.27 -9.64 10.30
C ALA A 405 -20.32 -9.97 11.47
N HIS A 406 -19.00 -9.75 11.28
CA HIS A 406 -17.93 -10.09 12.21
C HIS A 406 -17.05 -8.85 12.55
N PRO A 407 -17.58 -7.87 13.29
CA PRO A 407 -16.85 -6.64 13.62
C PRO A 407 -15.55 -6.87 14.40
N GLU A 408 -15.47 -7.95 15.18
CA GLU A 408 -14.31 -8.40 15.93
C GLU A 408 -13.08 -8.62 15.04
N TYR A 409 -13.28 -8.90 13.76
CA TYR A 409 -12.19 -9.01 12.80
C TYR A 409 -11.35 -7.71 12.70
N LEU A 410 -12.00 -6.54 12.80
CA LEU A 410 -11.31 -5.25 12.76
C LEU A 410 -10.83 -4.78 14.12
N MET A 411 -11.54 -5.15 15.21
CA MET A 411 -11.34 -4.56 16.52
C MET A 411 -10.39 -5.39 17.39
N ASP A 412 -10.43 -6.71 17.28
CA ASP A 412 -9.77 -7.61 18.22
C ASP A 412 -8.61 -8.40 17.60
N LYS A 413 -8.57 -8.50 16.25
CA LYS A 413 -7.45 -9.20 15.58
C LYS A 413 -6.23 -8.32 15.40
N ASN A 414 -5.07 -8.96 15.38
CA ASN A 414 -3.82 -8.31 15.00
C ASN A 414 -3.89 -7.84 13.53
N PRO A 415 -3.28 -6.71 13.19
CA PRO A 415 -3.12 -6.29 11.80
C PRO A 415 -2.37 -7.35 10.98
N GLU A 416 -2.47 -7.23 9.66
CA GLU A 416 -1.82 -8.12 8.72
C GLU A 416 -0.29 -8.08 8.84
N ALA A 417 0.35 -9.19 8.47
CA ALA A 417 1.79 -9.24 8.28
C ALA A 417 2.20 -8.53 6.98
N ALA A 418 3.25 -7.74 7.05
CA ALA A 418 3.88 -7.20 5.85
C ALA A 418 4.82 -8.26 5.27
N LEU A 419 4.44 -8.84 4.11
CA LEU A 419 5.20 -9.88 3.44
C LEU A 419 6.10 -9.30 2.37
N ILE A 420 7.33 -9.84 2.27
CA ILE A 420 8.30 -9.57 1.21
C ILE A 420 8.96 -10.87 0.79
N ASN A 421 9.43 -10.92 -0.47
CA ASN A 421 10.20 -12.04 -0.99
C ASN A 421 11.57 -11.55 -1.53
N PRO A 422 12.58 -11.44 -0.68
CA PRO A 422 13.93 -11.07 -1.13
C PRO A 422 14.56 -12.09 -2.07
N SER A 423 14.17 -13.37 -2.00
CA SER A 423 14.69 -14.44 -2.87
C SER A 423 14.01 -14.49 -4.24
N ASN A 424 13.16 -13.52 -4.58
CA ASN A 424 12.60 -13.38 -5.91
C ASN A 424 13.71 -13.15 -6.93
N VAL A 425 13.94 -14.13 -7.84
CA VAL A 425 15.08 -14.15 -8.77
C VAL A 425 15.10 -12.92 -9.68
N TYR A 426 13.94 -12.44 -10.16
CA TYR A 426 13.85 -11.24 -11.01
C TYR A 426 14.39 -10.01 -10.28
N ILE A 427 13.92 -9.80 -9.05
CA ILE A 427 14.36 -8.69 -8.20
C ILE A 427 15.83 -8.83 -7.84
N LEU A 428 16.27 -10.04 -7.50
CA LEU A 428 17.64 -10.31 -7.09
C LEU A 428 18.62 -10.03 -8.24
N VAL A 429 18.35 -10.53 -9.45
CA VAL A 429 19.20 -10.28 -10.64
C VAL A 429 19.33 -8.78 -10.93
N ASP A 430 18.22 -8.04 -10.90
CA ASP A 430 18.24 -6.60 -11.14
C ASP A 430 19.03 -5.83 -10.08
N GLN A 431 18.92 -6.25 -8.83
CA GLN A 431 19.64 -5.59 -7.73
C GLN A 431 21.12 -6.00 -7.69
N VAL A 432 21.48 -7.21 -8.14
CA VAL A 432 22.89 -7.63 -8.34
C VAL A 432 23.54 -6.82 -9.46
N LYS A 433 22.84 -6.57 -10.59
CA LYS A 433 23.31 -5.65 -11.64
C LYS A 433 23.64 -4.27 -11.05
N CYS A 434 22.72 -3.68 -10.27
CA CYS A 434 22.96 -2.38 -9.64
C CYS A 434 24.13 -2.42 -8.65
N ALA A 435 24.26 -3.48 -7.88
CA ALA A 435 25.35 -3.66 -6.92
C ALA A 435 26.71 -3.81 -7.60
N ALA A 436 26.76 -4.53 -8.73
CA ALA A 436 27.98 -4.70 -9.54
C ALA A 436 28.43 -3.38 -10.20
N PHE A 437 27.47 -2.55 -10.60
CA PHE A 437 27.74 -1.19 -11.10
C PHE A 437 28.38 -0.28 -10.05
N GLU A 438 27.97 -0.43 -8.78
CA GLU A 438 28.47 0.37 -7.66
C GLU A 438 29.86 -0.06 -7.20
N LEU A 439 30.04 -1.36 -7.01
CA LEU A 439 31.31 -1.94 -6.55
C LEU A 439 31.51 -3.31 -7.23
N PRO A 440 32.70 -3.67 -7.67
CA PRO A 440 32.99 -5.00 -8.21
C PRO A 440 32.71 -6.11 -7.20
N PHE A 441 32.24 -7.28 -7.65
CA PHE A 441 32.08 -8.45 -6.81
C PHE A 441 33.33 -9.32 -6.85
N LYS A 442 33.71 -9.86 -5.70
CA LYS A 442 34.76 -10.90 -5.61
C LYS A 442 34.12 -12.29 -5.77
N GLY A 443 34.84 -13.22 -6.37
CA GLY A 443 34.40 -14.63 -6.43
C GLY A 443 34.13 -15.18 -5.04
N GLY A 444 32.97 -15.82 -4.85
CA GLY A 444 32.50 -16.33 -3.56
C GLY A 444 31.97 -15.27 -2.57
N GLU A 445 31.88 -13.99 -2.98
CA GLU A 445 31.24 -12.95 -2.16
C GLU A 445 29.73 -13.19 -2.06
N LEU A 446 29.21 -13.24 -0.83
CA LEU A 446 27.78 -13.34 -0.58
C LEU A 446 27.11 -11.96 -0.67
N PHE A 447 25.98 -11.87 -1.35
CA PHE A 447 25.20 -10.65 -1.39
C PHE A 447 24.12 -10.63 -0.30
N GLY A 448 24.50 -10.07 0.85
CA GLY A 448 23.62 -10.03 2.03
C GLY A 448 23.26 -11.43 2.54
N GLY A 449 24.21 -12.35 2.50
CA GLY A 449 24.07 -13.73 2.96
C GLY A 449 23.61 -14.72 1.87
N GLU A 450 23.23 -14.28 0.67
CA GLU A 450 22.82 -15.12 -0.45
C GLU A 450 24.00 -15.41 -1.37
N ASP A 451 24.12 -16.66 -1.83
CA ASP A 451 25.06 -17.04 -2.88
C ASP A 451 24.53 -16.54 -4.24
N ILE A 452 25.35 -15.79 -4.95
CA ILE A 452 25.03 -15.19 -6.25
C ILE A 452 25.96 -15.66 -7.38
N ALA A 453 26.69 -16.74 -7.17
CA ALA A 453 27.68 -17.23 -8.15
C ALA A 453 27.06 -17.50 -9.52
N ASP A 454 25.90 -18.16 -9.56
CA ASP A 454 25.17 -18.46 -10.80
C ASP A 454 24.69 -17.17 -11.50
N ILE A 455 24.26 -16.17 -10.72
CA ILE A 455 23.84 -14.86 -11.27
C ILE A 455 25.04 -14.13 -11.88
N LEU A 456 26.18 -14.12 -11.20
CA LEU A 456 27.40 -13.49 -11.72
C LEU A 456 27.86 -14.18 -13.02
N SER A 457 27.84 -15.51 -13.07
CA SER A 457 28.15 -16.30 -14.27
C SER A 457 27.18 -15.99 -15.42
N TYR A 458 25.88 -15.95 -15.13
CA TYR A 458 24.87 -15.57 -16.13
C TYR A 458 25.09 -14.15 -16.67
N LEU A 459 25.42 -13.18 -15.82
CA LEU A 459 25.69 -11.80 -16.23
C LEU A 459 27.00 -11.65 -17.03
N GLU A 460 27.99 -12.50 -16.75
CA GLU A 460 29.22 -12.62 -17.55
C GLU A 460 28.89 -13.16 -18.96
N GLU A 461 28.13 -14.26 -19.06
CA GLU A 461 27.68 -14.83 -20.34
C GLU A 461 26.92 -13.83 -21.20
N LYS A 462 26.14 -12.95 -20.56
CA LYS A 462 25.40 -11.86 -21.23
C LYS A 462 26.24 -10.63 -21.53
N SER A 463 27.55 -10.67 -21.27
CA SER A 463 28.47 -9.56 -21.45
C SER A 463 28.10 -8.29 -20.66
N VAL A 464 27.36 -8.45 -19.56
CA VAL A 464 27.04 -7.37 -18.61
C VAL A 464 28.18 -7.15 -17.63
N LEU A 465 28.84 -8.25 -17.23
CA LEU A 465 30.03 -8.24 -16.37
C LEU A 465 31.25 -8.74 -17.14
N HIS A 466 32.42 -8.24 -16.75
CA HIS A 466 33.73 -8.75 -17.16
C HIS A 466 34.39 -9.43 -15.97
N ARG A 467 34.81 -10.67 -16.17
CA ARG A 467 35.54 -11.48 -15.18
C ARG A 467 37.03 -11.30 -15.35
N GLU A 468 37.70 -10.81 -14.31
CA GLU A 468 39.16 -10.72 -14.21
C GLU A 468 39.68 -11.83 -13.29
N GLU A 469 40.53 -12.72 -13.82
CA GLU A 469 41.22 -13.74 -13.00
C GLU A 469 42.39 -13.07 -12.26
N ARG A 470 42.54 -13.33 -10.97
CA ARG A 470 43.68 -12.88 -10.17
C ARG A 470 44.54 -14.07 -9.77
N ASP A 471 45.84 -13.95 -10.02
CA ASP A 471 46.81 -14.91 -9.60
C ASP A 471 47.02 -14.88 -8.06
N ALA A 472 47.33 -16.03 -7.46
CA ALA A 472 47.60 -16.19 -6.03
C ALA A 472 48.80 -15.35 -5.52
N SER A 473 49.54 -14.69 -6.41
CA SER A 473 50.68 -13.83 -6.11
C SER A 473 50.29 -12.37 -5.78
N ASP A 474 49.08 -11.93 -6.12
CA ASP A 474 48.60 -10.60 -5.77
C ASP A 474 48.17 -10.53 -4.31
N GLN A 475 48.53 -9.45 -3.61
CA GLN A 475 48.16 -9.21 -2.20
C GLN A 475 46.63 -9.07 -2.05
N GLY A 476 45.91 -10.20 -2.01
CA GLY A 476 44.45 -10.27 -1.85
C GLY A 476 43.96 -11.71 -1.84
N SER A 477 42.69 -11.93 -1.49
CA SER A 477 42.06 -13.27 -1.56
C SER A 477 42.09 -13.78 -3.01
N PRO A 478 42.56 -15.03 -3.25
CA PRO A 478 42.56 -15.61 -4.59
C PRO A 478 41.10 -15.78 -5.08
N GLY A 479 40.88 -15.49 -6.34
CA GLY A 479 39.57 -15.67 -6.98
C GLY A 479 39.23 -14.58 -7.98
N PRO A 480 38.26 -14.83 -8.88
CA PRO A 480 37.89 -13.87 -9.91
C PRO A 480 37.24 -12.60 -9.32
N ILE A 481 37.42 -11.49 -10.04
CA ILE A 481 36.68 -10.26 -9.76
C ILE A 481 35.75 -9.95 -10.94
N TYR A 482 34.51 -9.62 -10.65
CA TYR A 482 33.50 -9.30 -11.65
C TYR A 482 33.28 -7.79 -11.69
N HIS A 483 33.66 -7.17 -12.81
CA HIS A 483 33.54 -5.75 -13.07
C HIS A 483 32.36 -5.45 -13.98
N TRP A 484 31.65 -4.34 -13.74
CA TRP A 484 30.63 -3.84 -14.65
C TRP A 484 31.26 -3.39 -15.96
N GLN A 485 30.75 -3.88 -17.11
CA GLN A 485 31.25 -3.48 -18.41
C GLN A 485 30.19 -2.93 -19.36
N ASP A 486 28.90 -3.15 -19.08
CA ASP A 486 27.85 -2.63 -19.93
C ASP A 486 27.79 -1.07 -19.87
N ARG A 487 27.33 -0.44 -20.97
CA ARG A 487 27.21 1.02 -21.08
C ARG A 487 25.93 1.57 -20.43
N SER A 488 24.97 0.70 -20.11
CA SER A 488 23.69 1.09 -19.49
C SER A 488 23.89 1.53 -18.04
N TYR A 489 22.92 2.34 -17.57
CA TYR A 489 22.82 2.72 -16.17
C TYR A 489 21.73 1.83 -15.54
N PRO A 490 22.08 0.74 -14.85
CA PRO A 490 21.12 -0.30 -14.49
C PRO A 490 19.97 0.19 -13.62
N ALA A 491 20.22 1.16 -12.73
CA ALA A 491 19.20 1.67 -11.82
C ALA A 491 18.07 2.46 -12.52
N GLU A 492 18.27 2.94 -13.76
CA GLU A 492 17.19 3.59 -14.53
C GLU A 492 16.20 2.58 -15.09
N ASN A 493 16.64 1.35 -15.29
CA ASN A 493 15.83 0.28 -15.87
C ASN A 493 15.08 -0.55 -14.81
N VAL A 494 15.33 -0.31 -13.53
CA VAL A 494 14.73 -1.04 -12.41
C VAL A 494 13.70 -0.18 -11.70
N SER A 495 12.41 -0.49 -11.87
CA SER A 495 11.34 0.12 -11.08
C SER A 495 11.21 -0.61 -9.74
N ILE A 496 11.39 0.10 -8.62
CA ILE A 496 11.30 -0.52 -7.30
C ILE A 496 9.88 -0.55 -6.71
N ARG A 497 8.90 0.10 -7.38
CA ARG A 497 7.51 0.22 -6.89
C ARG A 497 6.50 -0.56 -7.71
N SER A 498 6.81 -0.83 -8.95
CA SER A 498 5.91 -1.53 -9.89
C SER A 498 6.73 -2.38 -10.85
N ALA A 499 6.08 -3.35 -11.46
CA ALA A 499 6.67 -4.15 -12.52
C ALA A 499 6.94 -3.34 -13.81
N ASP A 500 6.19 -2.24 -13.99
CA ASP A 500 6.26 -1.39 -15.17
C ASP A 500 6.87 -0.01 -14.84
N ALA A 501 7.91 0.36 -15.55
CA ALA A 501 8.54 1.68 -15.43
C ALA A 501 7.79 2.74 -16.25
N GLY A 502 7.67 3.96 -15.70
CA GLY A 502 7.20 5.17 -16.36
C GLY A 502 5.79 5.62 -15.97
N ASN A 503 5.57 6.93 -16.12
CA ASN A 503 4.29 7.58 -15.94
C ASN A 503 3.82 8.18 -17.26
N PHE A 504 2.52 8.18 -17.49
CA PHE A 504 1.89 8.89 -18.60
C PHE A 504 1.52 10.30 -18.16
N VAL A 505 1.94 11.28 -18.93
CA VAL A 505 1.60 12.70 -18.71
C VAL A 505 0.26 12.99 -19.34
N ILE A 506 -0.63 13.68 -18.63
CA ILE A 506 -1.95 14.08 -19.13
C ILE A 506 -1.87 15.54 -19.56
N VAL A 507 -2.16 15.77 -20.84
CA VAL A 507 -2.07 17.08 -21.48
C VAL A 507 -3.46 17.54 -21.95
N GLU A 508 -3.96 18.60 -21.32
CA GLU A 508 -5.18 19.29 -21.76
C GLU A 508 -4.91 20.06 -23.06
N MET A 509 -5.77 19.86 -24.04
CA MET A 509 -5.78 20.58 -25.31
C MET A 509 -6.87 21.65 -25.25
N ALA A 510 -6.50 22.92 -24.98
CA ALA A 510 -7.43 24.03 -24.88
C ALA A 510 -7.01 25.18 -25.81
N GLU A 511 -7.85 25.57 -26.76
CA GLU A 511 -7.65 26.74 -27.65
C GLU A 511 -6.24 26.84 -28.25
N GLY A 512 -5.68 25.70 -28.68
CA GLY A 512 -4.32 25.64 -29.27
C GLY A 512 -3.18 25.67 -28.26
N LYS A 513 -3.46 25.74 -26.95
CA LYS A 513 -2.46 25.65 -25.87
C LYS A 513 -2.46 24.25 -25.26
N LYS A 514 -1.26 23.76 -24.93
CA LYS A 514 -1.06 22.48 -24.23
C LYS A 514 -0.76 22.77 -22.77
N ARG A 515 -1.52 22.18 -21.87
CA ARG A 515 -1.32 22.30 -20.43
C ARG A 515 -1.23 20.92 -19.80
N VAL A 516 -0.19 20.65 -19.03
CA VAL A 516 -0.10 19.44 -18.19
C VAL A 516 -1.04 19.61 -17.02
N ILE A 517 -1.94 18.65 -16.83
CA ILE A 517 -2.91 18.63 -15.73
C ILE A 517 -2.63 17.54 -14.71
N GLY A 518 -1.84 16.51 -15.04
CA GLY A 518 -1.52 15.43 -14.10
C GLY A 518 -0.70 14.33 -14.73
N GLU A 519 -0.49 13.27 -13.93
CA GLU A 519 0.23 12.06 -14.32
C GLU A 519 -0.50 10.81 -13.85
N VAL A 520 -0.36 9.71 -14.59
CA VAL A 520 -0.88 8.37 -14.25
C VAL A 520 0.21 7.33 -14.47
N ASP A 521 0.41 6.43 -13.52
CA ASP A 521 1.32 5.30 -13.66
C ASP A 521 0.89 4.36 -14.79
N ARG A 522 1.86 3.73 -15.46
CA ARG A 522 1.64 2.88 -16.64
C ARG A 522 0.63 1.76 -16.38
N GLY A 523 0.67 1.12 -15.22
CA GLY A 523 -0.24 0.04 -14.86
C GLY A 523 -1.70 0.48 -14.72
N SER A 524 -1.95 1.77 -14.42
CA SER A 524 -3.30 2.36 -14.32
C SER A 524 -3.83 2.90 -15.65
N VAL A 525 -2.98 3.09 -16.66
CA VAL A 525 -3.38 3.65 -17.97
C VAL A 525 -4.50 2.86 -18.63
N PRO A 526 -4.44 1.50 -18.71
CA PRO A 526 -5.47 0.71 -19.37
C PRO A 526 -6.87 0.86 -18.79
N VAL A 527 -6.99 1.32 -17.56
CA VAL A 527 -8.28 1.50 -16.88
C VAL A 527 -8.70 2.97 -16.74
N LEU A 528 -7.80 3.93 -16.98
CA LEU A 528 -8.08 5.36 -16.75
C LEU A 528 -7.93 6.24 -18.00
N LEU A 529 -7.05 5.89 -18.96
CA LEU A 529 -6.61 6.79 -20.03
C LEU A 529 -6.76 6.20 -21.45
N TYR A 530 -7.63 5.22 -21.65
CA TYR A 530 -7.95 4.73 -23.00
C TYR A 530 -8.74 5.78 -23.81
N GLU A 531 -8.72 5.68 -25.14
CA GLU A 531 -9.45 6.61 -26.00
C GLU A 531 -10.96 6.58 -25.71
N ASN A 532 -11.58 7.75 -25.64
CA ASN A 532 -12.94 8.01 -25.18
C ASN A 532 -13.22 7.76 -23.69
N ALA A 533 -12.19 7.51 -22.86
CA ALA A 533 -12.36 7.52 -21.43
C ALA A 533 -12.76 8.92 -20.92
N VAL A 534 -13.64 8.96 -19.94
CA VAL A 534 -13.94 10.18 -19.19
C VAL A 534 -13.02 10.24 -17.99
N TYR A 535 -11.93 10.97 -18.13
CA TYR A 535 -11.00 11.24 -17.05
C TYR A 535 -11.49 12.41 -16.20
N ILE A 536 -11.58 12.21 -14.88
CA ILE A 536 -12.05 13.25 -13.96
C ILE A 536 -10.85 13.74 -13.15
N HIS A 537 -10.64 15.05 -13.07
CA HIS A 537 -9.57 15.69 -12.34
C HIS A 537 -10.05 16.95 -11.63
N GLY A 538 -9.95 16.99 -10.29
CA GLY A 538 -10.43 18.13 -9.49
C GLY A 538 -11.93 18.41 -9.62
N SER A 539 -12.75 17.42 -9.95
CA SER A 539 -14.18 17.48 -10.29
C SER A 539 -14.49 17.99 -11.69
N GLU A 540 -13.50 18.36 -12.51
CA GLU A 540 -13.66 18.68 -13.92
C GLU A 540 -13.55 17.41 -14.75
N GLN A 541 -14.35 17.33 -15.82
CA GLN A 541 -14.38 16.17 -16.72
C GLN A 541 -13.57 16.45 -17.97
N TYR A 542 -12.85 15.43 -18.41
CA TYR A 542 -12.03 15.44 -19.61
C TYR A 542 -12.27 14.17 -20.40
N THR A 543 -12.45 14.27 -21.70
CA THR A 543 -12.48 13.10 -22.59
C THR A 543 -11.07 12.87 -23.15
N VAL A 544 -10.57 11.65 -23.08
CA VAL A 544 -9.31 11.25 -23.71
C VAL A 544 -9.53 11.17 -25.22
N VAL A 545 -8.90 12.09 -25.95
CA VAL A 545 -9.02 12.17 -27.42
C VAL A 545 -8.00 11.26 -28.09
N LYS A 546 -6.79 11.19 -27.52
CA LYS A 546 -5.70 10.38 -28.06
C LYS A 546 -4.80 9.91 -26.94
N LEU A 547 -4.43 8.63 -26.96
CA LEU A 547 -3.38 8.05 -26.13
C LEU A 547 -2.16 7.72 -27.01
N ASP A 548 -1.05 8.39 -26.78
CA ASP A 548 0.25 8.11 -27.42
C ASP A 548 1.06 7.21 -26.48
N TRP A 549 0.98 5.90 -26.71
CA TRP A 549 1.58 4.89 -25.85
C TRP A 549 3.11 4.97 -25.82
N ASP A 550 3.74 5.24 -26.97
CA ASP A 550 5.20 5.28 -27.11
C ASP A 550 5.78 6.52 -26.45
N LYS A 551 5.11 7.66 -26.55
CA LYS A 551 5.53 8.91 -25.90
C LYS A 551 5.06 9.03 -24.47
N GLN A 552 4.24 8.08 -23.99
CA GLN A 552 3.64 8.11 -22.66
C GLN A 552 2.84 9.40 -22.38
N VAL A 553 2.01 9.82 -23.33
CA VAL A 553 1.20 11.04 -23.23
C VAL A 553 -0.27 10.74 -23.58
N ALA A 554 -1.17 11.17 -22.72
CA ALA A 554 -2.61 11.20 -22.99
C ALA A 554 -3.06 12.64 -23.27
N TYR A 555 -3.65 12.88 -24.44
CA TYR A 555 -4.25 14.15 -24.82
C TYR A 555 -5.73 14.16 -24.47
N VAL A 556 -6.15 15.16 -23.70
CA VAL A 556 -7.51 15.26 -23.19
C VAL A 556 -8.13 16.62 -23.51
N GLU A 557 -9.46 16.65 -23.69
CA GLU A 557 -10.23 17.86 -23.86
C GLU A 557 -11.31 17.96 -22.79
N ARG A 558 -11.62 19.18 -22.32
CA ARG A 558 -12.72 19.39 -21.38
C ARG A 558 -14.04 18.93 -21.96
N SER A 559 -14.79 18.20 -21.17
CA SER A 559 -16.10 17.69 -21.56
C SER A 559 -17.13 17.92 -20.44
N LYS A 560 -18.40 17.91 -20.81
CA LYS A 560 -19.53 17.94 -19.86
C LYS A 560 -20.49 16.84 -20.27
N VAL A 561 -20.24 15.63 -19.78
CA VAL A 561 -21.08 14.47 -20.03
C VAL A 561 -21.80 14.04 -18.76
N GLU A 562 -22.96 13.40 -18.90
CA GLU A 562 -23.76 12.93 -17.76
C GLU A 562 -23.34 11.55 -17.24
N TYR A 563 -22.19 11.04 -17.69
CA TYR A 563 -21.67 9.73 -17.31
C TYR A 563 -20.17 9.78 -17.07
N TYR A 564 -19.66 8.80 -16.36
CA TYR A 564 -18.24 8.45 -16.29
C TYR A 564 -18.02 7.08 -16.94
N THR A 565 -16.77 6.76 -17.21
CA THR A 565 -16.40 5.48 -17.82
C THR A 565 -15.69 4.56 -16.82
N ASP A 566 -15.98 3.26 -16.91
CA ASP A 566 -15.40 2.21 -16.08
C ASP A 566 -14.93 1.04 -16.96
N ALA A 567 -13.64 0.72 -16.93
CA ALA A 567 -13.03 -0.28 -17.79
C ALA A 567 -13.22 -1.70 -17.22
N GLU A 568 -13.53 -2.65 -18.11
CA GLU A 568 -13.54 -4.07 -17.81
C GLU A 568 -12.25 -4.73 -18.29
N THR A 569 -11.61 -5.48 -17.39
CA THR A 569 -10.39 -6.23 -17.67
C THR A 569 -10.67 -7.73 -17.71
N LYS A 570 -9.98 -8.43 -18.61
CA LYS A 570 -9.98 -9.88 -18.70
C LYS A 570 -8.57 -10.42 -18.51
N SER A 571 -8.44 -11.47 -17.69
CA SER A 571 -7.16 -12.16 -17.48
C SER A 571 -7.22 -13.57 -18.06
N ASP A 572 -6.14 -13.98 -18.71
CA ASP A 572 -5.88 -15.34 -19.17
C ASP A 572 -4.62 -15.88 -18.48
N ILE A 573 -4.61 -17.17 -18.12
CA ILE A 573 -3.52 -17.75 -17.35
C ILE A 573 -3.00 -19.03 -18.00
N LYS A 574 -1.67 -19.07 -18.16
CA LYS A 574 -0.93 -20.26 -18.62
C LYS A 574 -0.08 -20.79 -17.48
N ILE A 575 -0.21 -22.09 -17.16
CA ILE A 575 0.67 -22.79 -16.24
C ILE A 575 2.02 -22.99 -16.93
N LEU A 576 3.10 -22.59 -16.27
CA LEU A 576 4.48 -22.73 -16.73
C LEU A 576 5.14 -23.95 -16.09
N GLU A 577 5.04 -24.03 -14.74
CA GLU A 577 5.65 -25.10 -13.95
C GLU A 577 4.76 -25.47 -12.77
N LYS A 578 4.71 -26.75 -12.40
CA LYS A 578 4.01 -27.26 -11.22
C LYS A 578 5.01 -27.50 -10.11
N ASN A 579 4.82 -26.82 -8.96
CA ASN A 579 5.73 -26.92 -7.82
C ASN A 579 5.25 -27.95 -6.78
N SER A 580 3.94 -28.01 -6.51
CA SER A 580 3.32 -28.96 -5.57
C SER A 580 1.93 -29.37 -6.06
N GLU A 581 1.51 -30.61 -5.75
CA GLU A 581 0.21 -31.15 -6.12
C GLU A 581 -0.38 -31.95 -4.95
N GLU A 582 -1.62 -31.66 -4.58
CA GLU A 582 -2.41 -32.42 -3.60
C GLU A 582 -3.76 -32.80 -4.19
N ARG A 583 -4.11 -34.08 -4.15
CA ARG A 583 -5.42 -34.60 -4.58
C ARG A 583 -6.34 -34.75 -3.38
N LEU A 584 -7.47 -34.03 -3.38
CA LEU A 584 -8.39 -33.89 -2.26
C LEU A 584 -9.81 -34.30 -2.66
N GLY A 585 -10.03 -35.62 -2.79
CA GLY A 585 -11.34 -36.16 -3.14
C GLY A 585 -11.91 -35.62 -4.47
N SER A 586 -12.73 -34.59 -4.42
CA SER A 586 -13.43 -34.01 -5.57
C SER A 586 -12.64 -32.92 -6.33
N TYR A 587 -11.48 -32.47 -5.83
CA TYR A 587 -10.64 -31.50 -6.49
C TYR A 587 -9.14 -31.77 -6.30
N THR A 588 -8.33 -31.18 -7.16
CA THR A 588 -6.87 -31.18 -7.04
C THR A 588 -6.40 -29.76 -6.80
N ALA A 589 -5.57 -29.56 -5.79
CA ALA A 589 -4.89 -28.29 -5.53
C ALA A 589 -3.45 -28.35 -6.03
N LEU A 590 -3.02 -27.33 -6.79
CA LEU A 590 -1.66 -27.17 -7.28
C LEU A 590 -1.11 -25.84 -6.80
N LEU A 591 0.17 -25.84 -6.44
CA LEU A 591 0.98 -24.62 -6.41
C LEU A 591 1.79 -24.59 -7.70
N ALA A 592 1.66 -23.52 -8.49
CA ALA A 592 2.25 -23.45 -9.82
C ALA A 592 2.81 -22.07 -10.14
N ASP A 593 3.88 -22.03 -10.92
CA ASP A 593 4.32 -20.82 -11.59
C ASP A 593 3.50 -20.61 -12.87
N VAL A 594 3.00 -19.39 -13.03
CA VAL A 594 2.04 -19.05 -14.08
C VAL A 594 2.41 -17.75 -14.81
N LEU A 595 2.02 -17.69 -16.09
CA LEU A 595 2.00 -16.45 -16.87
C LEU A 595 0.56 -15.93 -16.87
N VAL A 596 0.36 -14.76 -16.30
CA VAL A 596 -0.94 -14.06 -16.28
C VAL A 596 -0.89 -12.94 -17.31
N ARG A 597 -1.82 -12.97 -18.27
CA ARG A 597 -2.00 -11.96 -19.30
C ARG A 597 -3.29 -11.21 -19.06
N THR A 598 -3.21 -9.91 -18.80
CA THR A 598 -4.38 -9.06 -18.51
C THR A 598 -4.57 -8.02 -19.60
N MET A 599 -5.81 -7.89 -20.09
CA MET A 599 -6.21 -6.89 -21.08
C MET A 599 -7.41 -6.10 -20.58
N ALA A 600 -7.44 -4.79 -20.82
CA ALA A 600 -8.68 -4.01 -20.81
C ALA A 600 -9.38 -4.24 -22.16
N VAL A 601 -10.62 -4.72 -22.13
CA VAL A 601 -11.34 -5.18 -23.34
C VAL A 601 -12.45 -4.23 -23.76
N LYS A 602 -13.17 -3.68 -22.79
CA LYS A 602 -14.27 -2.74 -23.01
C LYS A 602 -14.49 -1.85 -21.81
N PHE A 603 -15.27 -0.79 -21.98
CA PHE A 603 -15.68 0.06 -20.87
C PHE A 603 -17.19 0.28 -20.87
N LYS A 604 -17.74 0.49 -19.68
CA LYS A 604 -19.12 0.89 -19.43
C LYS A 604 -19.20 2.41 -19.32
N LYS A 605 -20.30 2.99 -19.80
CA LYS A 605 -20.70 4.38 -19.52
C LYS A 605 -21.70 4.37 -18.38
N ILE A 606 -21.32 4.86 -17.23
CA ILE A 606 -22.13 4.83 -16.01
C ILE A 606 -22.68 6.22 -15.73
N LYS A 607 -24.00 6.36 -15.73
CA LYS A 607 -24.67 7.65 -15.50
C LYS A 607 -24.43 8.17 -14.08
N PHE A 608 -24.11 9.44 -13.95
CA PHE A 608 -24.01 10.07 -12.62
C PHE A 608 -25.38 10.07 -11.93
N GLY A 609 -25.37 9.85 -10.61
CA GLY A 609 -26.56 9.89 -9.77
C GLY A 609 -27.35 8.59 -9.73
N THR A 610 -27.70 7.99 -10.84
CA THR A 610 -28.45 6.71 -10.91
C THR A 610 -27.52 5.49 -10.93
N HIS A 611 -26.28 5.66 -11.39
CA HIS A 611 -25.31 4.58 -11.62
C HIS A 611 -25.77 3.52 -12.63
N GLU A 612 -26.71 3.87 -13.48
CA GLU A 612 -27.16 3.02 -14.59
C GLU A 612 -26.10 2.96 -15.70
N ASN A 613 -25.93 1.79 -16.28
CA ASN A 613 -25.12 1.62 -17.48
C ASN A 613 -25.91 2.12 -18.70
N VAL A 614 -25.39 3.17 -19.35
CA VAL A 614 -26.04 3.82 -20.52
C VAL A 614 -25.32 3.51 -21.84
N GLY A 615 -24.32 2.61 -21.82
CA GLY A 615 -23.64 2.16 -23.02
C GLY A 615 -22.25 1.57 -22.77
N TYR A 616 -21.65 1.05 -23.82
CA TYR A 616 -20.34 0.42 -23.83
C TYR A 616 -19.45 1.03 -24.91
N GLY A 617 -18.15 0.80 -24.81
CA GLY A 617 -17.17 1.03 -25.87
C GLY A 617 -16.00 0.06 -25.73
N ASP A 618 -15.27 -0.13 -26.83
CA ASP A 618 -14.13 -1.06 -26.87
C ASP A 618 -12.84 -0.37 -26.45
N ILE A 619 -11.90 -1.15 -25.90
CA ILE A 619 -10.54 -0.71 -25.53
C ILE A 619 -9.55 -1.53 -26.33
N ASN A 620 -8.66 -0.86 -27.07
CA ASN A 620 -7.63 -1.47 -27.89
C ASN A 620 -6.24 -1.06 -27.35
N LEU A 621 -5.80 -1.73 -26.28
CA LEU A 621 -4.49 -1.51 -25.68
C LEU A 621 -3.68 -2.80 -25.59
N PRO A 622 -2.35 -2.74 -25.60
CA PRO A 622 -1.54 -3.94 -25.44
C PRO A 622 -1.80 -4.61 -24.10
N PRO A 623 -1.78 -5.96 -24.05
CA PRO A 623 -1.90 -6.71 -22.79
C PRO A 623 -0.71 -6.46 -21.89
N SER A 624 -0.95 -6.53 -20.58
CA SER A 624 0.10 -6.64 -19.56
C SER A 624 0.32 -8.10 -19.23
N GLU A 625 1.58 -8.53 -19.11
CA GLU A 625 1.96 -9.90 -18.78
C GLU A 625 2.82 -9.92 -17.51
N ILE A 626 2.48 -10.80 -16.58
CA ILE A 626 3.27 -11.04 -15.37
C ILE A 626 3.55 -12.54 -15.19
N HIS A 627 4.79 -12.87 -14.90
CA HIS A 627 5.18 -14.20 -14.39
C HIS A 627 5.00 -14.17 -12.88
N THR A 628 4.21 -15.10 -12.32
CA THR A 628 3.91 -15.11 -10.88
C THR A 628 3.55 -16.50 -10.39
N ARG A 629 3.22 -16.62 -9.12
CA ARG A 629 2.79 -17.85 -8.46
C ARG A 629 1.30 -17.89 -8.22
N SER A 630 0.69 -19.07 -8.30
CA SER A 630 -0.74 -19.29 -8.14
C SER A 630 -1.07 -20.53 -7.34
N LEU A 631 -2.05 -20.43 -6.43
CA LEU A 631 -2.87 -21.56 -6.04
C LEU A 631 -3.82 -21.88 -7.18
N VAL A 632 -3.82 -23.12 -7.65
CA VAL A 632 -4.68 -23.63 -8.72
C VAL A 632 -5.60 -24.70 -8.16
N LEU A 633 -6.90 -24.49 -8.25
CA LEU A 633 -7.91 -25.45 -7.84
C LEU A 633 -8.60 -26.03 -9.07
N SER A 634 -8.36 -27.30 -9.35
CA SER A 634 -8.96 -28.04 -10.48
C SER A 634 -10.00 -29.00 -9.99
N PHE A 635 -11.22 -28.90 -10.52
CA PHE A 635 -12.37 -29.65 -10.05
C PHE A 635 -12.67 -30.83 -10.99
N HIS A 636 -13.04 -31.97 -10.43
CA HIS A 636 -13.42 -33.13 -11.21
C HIS A 636 -14.74 -32.86 -11.97
N SER A 637 -14.88 -33.42 -13.16
CA SER A 637 -15.89 -33.02 -14.13
C SER A 637 -17.35 -33.39 -13.76
N ALA A 638 -17.58 -34.37 -12.88
CA ALA A 638 -18.90 -34.93 -12.61
C ALA A 638 -19.99 -33.89 -12.27
N PHE A 639 -19.66 -32.87 -11.45
CA PHE A 639 -20.61 -31.80 -11.11
C PHE A 639 -20.91 -30.90 -12.31
N PHE A 640 -19.92 -30.63 -13.14
CA PHE A 640 -20.04 -29.73 -14.29
C PHE A 640 -20.71 -30.41 -15.51
N GLU A 641 -20.70 -31.74 -15.57
CA GLU A 641 -21.37 -32.52 -16.63
C GLU A 641 -22.91 -32.40 -16.54
N GLU A 642 -23.45 -32.18 -15.33
CA GLU A 642 -24.88 -32.00 -15.10
C GLU A 642 -25.33 -30.54 -15.37
N LEU A 643 -24.39 -29.59 -15.45
CA LEU A 643 -24.66 -28.19 -15.68
C LEU A 643 -24.48 -27.83 -17.17
N GLY A 644 -25.27 -26.90 -17.65
CA GLY A 644 -25.03 -26.26 -18.95
C GLY A 644 -23.73 -25.46 -18.94
N ARG A 645 -23.19 -25.19 -20.15
CA ARG A 645 -21.92 -24.45 -20.29
C ARG A 645 -21.95 -23.09 -19.62
N GLU A 646 -23.01 -22.31 -19.83
CA GLU A 646 -23.20 -20.98 -19.25
C GLU A 646 -23.28 -21.03 -17.73
N GLU A 647 -24.02 -21.99 -17.17
CA GLU A 647 -24.11 -22.19 -15.72
C GLU A 647 -22.77 -22.58 -15.11
N SER A 648 -21.99 -23.42 -15.80
CA SER A 648 -20.64 -23.83 -15.38
C SER A 648 -19.67 -22.64 -15.38
N GLU A 649 -19.69 -21.79 -16.41
CA GLU A 649 -18.86 -20.58 -16.49
C GLU A 649 -19.25 -19.61 -15.36
N ASN A 650 -20.53 -19.39 -15.12
CA ASN A 650 -21.03 -18.53 -14.05
C ASN A 650 -20.70 -19.07 -12.66
N LEU A 651 -20.76 -20.39 -12.46
CA LEU A 651 -20.36 -21.03 -11.20
C LEU A 651 -18.88 -20.79 -10.90
N LEU A 652 -17.98 -21.07 -11.87
CA LEU A 652 -16.55 -20.85 -11.70
C LEU A 652 -16.23 -19.38 -11.40
N LEU A 653 -16.83 -18.45 -12.15
CA LEU A 653 -16.65 -17.02 -11.94
C LEU A 653 -17.10 -16.59 -10.53
N SER A 654 -18.27 -17.06 -10.09
CA SER A 654 -18.81 -16.72 -8.78
C SER A 654 -17.95 -17.28 -7.64
N ILE A 655 -17.52 -18.53 -7.74
CA ILE A 655 -16.64 -19.15 -6.72
C ILE A 655 -15.26 -18.49 -6.75
N SER A 656 -14.69 -18.21 -7.92
CA SER A 656 -13.43 -17.47 -8.08
C SER A 656 -13.47 -16.10 -7.37
N ASN A 657 -14.54 -15.33 -7.62
CA ASN A 657 -14.75 -14.03 -6.97
C ASN A 657 -14.90 -14.18 -5.45
N LEU A 658 -15.66 -15.17 -4.98
CA LEU A 658 -15.86 -15.43 -3.55
C LEU A 658 -14.55 -15.79 -2.85
N LEU A 659 -13.77 -16.72 -3.42
CA LEU A 659 -12.47 -17.14 -2.86
C LEU A 659 -11.46 -16.00 -2.84
N ARG A 660 -11.40 -15.18 -3.91
CA ARG A 660 -10.56 -13.99 -3.97
C ARG A 660 -10.92 -12.98 -2.87
N ASN A 661 -12.20 -12.82 -2.55
CA ASN A 661 -12.65 -11.90 -1.51
C ASN A 661 -12.40 -12.46 -0.08
N ILE A 662 -12.52 -13.77 0.12
CA ILE A 662 -12.36 -14.38 1.44
C ILE A 662 -10.90 -14.73 1.74
N GLY A 663 -10.10 -15.12 0.74
CA GLY A 663 -8.70 -15.49 0.89
C GLY A 663 -7.87 -14.51 1.71
N PRO A 664 -7.98 -13.17 1.51
CA PRO A 664 -7.25 -12.19 2.29
C PRO A 664 -7.42 -12.29 3.81
N ILE A 665 -8.56 -12.79 4.29
CA ILE A 665 -8.83 -12.98 5.73
C ILE A 665 -7.84 -13.99 6.35
N PHE A 666 -7.52 -15.06 5.61
CA PHE A 666 -6.70 -16.16 6.07
C PHE A 666 -5.19 -15.93 5.88
N VAL A 667 -4.82 -15.26 4.79
CA VAL A 667 -3.40 -14.96 4.53
C VAL A 667 -2.98 -13.58 5.02
N MET A 668 -3.93 -12.83 5.64
CA MET A 668 -3.69 -11.53 6.26
C MET A 668 -3.01 -10.54 5.30
N THR A 669 -3.61 -10.36 4.11
CA THR A 669 -3.09 -9.47 3.05
C THR A 669 -4.18 -8.54 2.53
N ASP A 670 -3.79 -7.56 1.72
CA ASP A 670 -4.71 -6.68 0.99
C ASP A 670 -5.36 -7.45 -0.16
N ILE A 671 -6.68 -7.32 -0.33
CA ILE A 671 -7.41 -7.93 -1.45
C ILE A 671 -6.86 -7.55 -2.83
N ARG A 672 -6.18 -6.39 -2.92
CA ARG A 672 -5.54 -5.92 -4.16
C ARG A 672 -4.29 -6.72 -4.53
N ASP A 673 -3.70 -7.44 -3.57
CA ASP A 673 -2.49 -8.23 -3.76
C ASP A 673 -2.79 -9.61 -4.36
N ILE A 674 -4.06 -10.06 -4.32
CA ILE A 674 -4.52 -11.33 -4.88
C ILE A 674 -5.34 -11.08 -6.14
N GLY A 675 -4.94 -11.75 -7.23
CA GLY A 675 -5.72 -11.84 -8.46
C GLY A 675 -6.47 -13.17 -8.53
N SER A 676 -7.51 -13.23 -9.35
CA SER A 676 -8.17 -14.48 -9.68
C SER A 676 -8.49 -14.56 -11.17
N ALA A 677 -8.53 -15.78 -11.67
CA ALA A 677 -9.07 -16.10 -12.99
C ALA A 677 -9.61 -17.53 -12.99
N GLU A 678 -10.43 -17.84 -13.96
CA GLU A 678 -11.07 -19.15 -14.11
C GLU A 678 -11.00 -19.62 -15.56
N SER A 679 -11.09 -20.93 -15.73
CA SER A 679 -11.18 -21.58 -17.04
C SER A 679 -12.03 -22.83 -16.93
N LEU A 680 -13.05 -22.96 -17.77
CA LEU A 680 -13.90 -24.16 -17.83
C LEU A 680 -13.12 -25.37 -18.33
N LYS A 681 -12.14 -25.16 -19.21
CA LYS A 681 -11.25 -26.20 -19.70
C LYS A 681 -9.83 -25.64 -19.82
N GLN A 682 -9.07 -25.76 -18.74
CA GLN A 682 -7.69 -25.29 -18.70
C GLN A 682 -6.83 -26.11 -19.66
N GLN A 683 -5.95 -25.44 -20.42
CA GLN A 683 -5.23 -26.04 -21.55
C GLN A 683 -4.33 -27.23 -21.17
N VAL A 684 -3.67 -27.19 -20.02
CA VAL A 684 -2.74 -28.21 -19.54
C VAL A 684 -3.44 -29.31 -18.73
N ILE A 685 -4.46 -28.94 -17.94
CA ILE A 685 -5.14 -29.83 -16.99
C ILE A 685 -6.38 -30.47 -17.62
N GLY A 686 -7.06 -29.76 -18.53
CA GLY A 686 -8.26 -30.25 -19.21
C GLY A 686 -9.56 -30.20 -18.36
N LEU A 687 -9.51 -29.68 -17.14
CA LEU A 687 -10.58 -29.62 -16.16
C LEU A 687 -11.02 -28.18 -15.85
N PRO A 688 -12.23 -27.98 -15.31
CA PRO A 688 -12.66 -26.72 -14.72
C PRO A 688 -11.70 -26.29 -13.62
N THR A 689 -11.18 -25.06 -13.71
CA THR A 689 -10.07 -24.62 -12.87
C THR A 689 -10.24 -23.17 -12.42
N ILE A 690 -9.94 -22.90 -11.15
CA ILE A 690 -9.83 -21.56 -10.57
C ILE A 690 -8.38 -21.30 -10.18
N PHE A 691 -7.90 -20.09 -10.47
CA PHE A 691 -6.58 -19.60 -10.10
C PHE A 691 -6.72 -18.48 -9.09
N LEU A 692 -5.93 -18.52 -7.99
CA LEU A 692 -5.72 -17.42 -7.08
C LEU A 692 -4.22 -17.12 -7.07
N TYR A 693 -3.81 -15.97 -7.59
CA TYR A 693 -2.41 -15.67 -7.86
C TYR A 693 -1.93 -14.37 -7.21
N ASP A 694 -0.64 -14.31 -6.92
CA ASP A 694 0.03 -13.09 -6.50
C ASP A 694 0.01 -12.08 -7.64
N ARG A 695 -0.42 -10.86 -7.39
CA ARG A 695 -0.40 -9.78 -8.40
C ARG A 695 0.97 -9.12 -8.56
N TYR A 696 2.01 -9.80 -8.09
CA TYR A 696 3.39 -9.33 -8.15
C TYR A 696 4.25 -10.26 -9.01
N PRO A 697 5.10 -9.70 -9.90
CA PRO A 697 6.04 -10.52 -10.66
C PRO A 697 6.91 -11.38 -9.75
N GLY A 698 7.03 -12.67 -10.07
CA GLY A 698 7.75 -13.66 -9.28
C GLY A 698 7.10 -14.04 -7.94
N GLY A 699 5.95 -13.44 -7.59
CA GLY A 699 5.23 -13.70 -6.34
C GLY A 699 5.92 -13.14 -5.09
N VAL A 700 5.14 -12.97 -4.03
CA VAL A 700 5.62 -12.54 -2.69
C VAL A 700 5.30 -13.57 -1.61
N GLY A 701 4.90 -14.79 -2.01
CA GLY A 701 4.59 -15.91 -1.11
C GLY A 701 3.13 -15.97 -0.67
N LEU A 702 2.22 -15.18 -1.30
CA LEU A 702 0.79 -15.26 -0.99
C LEU A 702 0.17 -16.53 -1.52
N ALA A 703 0.52 -16.95 -2.74
CA ALA A 703 0.02 -18.19 -3.33
C ALA A 703 0.42 -19.42 -2.51
N ASP A 704 1.63 -19.44 -1.96
CA ASP A 704 2.10 -20.50 -1.06
C ASP A 704 1.21 -20.57 0.20
N ARG A 705 0.95 -19.42 0.82
CA ARG A 705 0.07 -19.33 1.99
C ARG A 705 -1.38 -19.70 1.68
N LEU A 706 -1.91 -19.27 0.53
CA LEU A 706 -3.24 -19.68 0.06
C LEU A 706 -3.32 -21.19 -0.15
N PHE A 707 -2.25 -21.81 -0.65
CA PHE A 707 -2.15 -23.26 -0.82
C PHE A 707 -2.19 -23.98 0.53
N ASP A 708 -1.52 -23.48 1.57
CA ASP A 708 -1.53 -24.06 2.91
C ASP A 708 -2.91 -24.02 3.56
N VAL A 709 -3.67 -22.92 3.40
CA VAL A 709 -4.96 -22.67 4.04
C VAL A 709 -6.17 -22.84 3.10
N LYS A 710 -6.01 -23.57 2.01
CA LYS A 710 -7.04 -23.76 0.98
C LYS A 710 -8.36 -24.34 1.50
N GLN A 711 -8.30 -25.28 2.44
CA GLN A 711 -9.48 -25.92 3.00
C GLN A 711 -10.28 -24.95 3.86
N GLU A 712 -9.62 -24.17 4.70
CA GLU A 712 -10.23 -23.14 5.53
C GLU A 712 -10.90 -22.06 4.67
N ILE A 713 -10.28 -21.66 3.57
CA ILE A 713 -10.86 -20.69 2.62
C ILE A 713 -12.14 -21.26 1.98
N LEU A 714 -12.12 -22.51 1.55
CA LEU A 714 -13.29 -23.16 0.95
C LEU A 714 -14.44 -23.33 1.97
N GLN A 715 -14.13 -23.68 3.22
CA GLN A 715 -15.12 -23.76 4.29
C GLN A 715 -15.74 -22.39 4.62
N ALA A 716 -14.93 -21.34 4.71
CA ALA A 716 -15.42 -19.99 4.93
C ALA A 716 -16.26 -19.47 3.75
N ALA A 717 -15.93 -19.88 2.53
CA ALA A 717 -16.74 -19.60 1.35
C ALA A 717 -18.12 -20.24 1.45
N LEU A 718 -18.18 -21.51 1.86
CA LEU A 718 -19.45 -22.21 2.11
C LEU A 718 -20.26 -21.53 3.21
N GLN A 719 -19.62 -21.20 4.33
CA GLN A 719 -20.26 -20.49 5.44
C GLN A 719 -20.85 -19.16 4.98
N ARG A 720 -20.10 -18.36 4.21
CA ARG A 720 -20.57 -17.07 3.69
C ARG A 720 -21.81 -17.21 2.80
N VAL A 721 -21.87 -18.23 1.95
CA VAL A 721 -23.03 -18.50 1.10
C VAL A 721 -24.22 -18.93 1.97
N ASP A 722 -23.98 -19.75 2.99
CA ASP A 722 -25.02 -20.28 3.88
C ASP A 722 -25.67 -19.19 4.74
N GLU A 723 -24.87 -18.33 5.36
CA GLU A 723 -25.31 -17.24 6.23
C GLU A 723 -25.96 -16.06 5.48
N CYS A 724 -25.83 -16.00 4.17
CA CYS A 724 -26.41 -14.91 3.40
C CYS A 724 -27.95 -14.98 3.40
N ALA A 725 -28.63 -13.90 3.77
CA ALA A 725 -30.09 -13.85 3.86
C ALA A 725 -30.80 -13.79 2.50
N CYS A 726 -30.11 -13.63 1.38
CA CYS A 726 -30.73 -13.61 0.05
C CYS A 726 -31.30 -14.99 -0.33
N LYS A 727 -32.29 -15.02 -1.21
CA LYS A 727 -32.93 -16.29 -1.66
C LYS A 727 -32.12 -16.92 -2.80
N ASP A 728 -31.89 -16.19 -3.86
CA ASP A 728 -31.43 -16.73 -5.14
C ASP A 728 -29.95 -16.47 -5.44
N GLY A 729 -29.28 -15.69 -4.62
CA GLY A 729 -27.91 -15.22 -4.80
C GLY A 729 -27.84 -13.69 -4.86
N CYS A 730 -26.71 -13.13 -4.43
CA CYS A 730 -26.49 -11.68 -4.41
C CYS A 730 -25.00 -11.37 -4.51
N PRO A 731 -24.63 -10.09 -4.78
CA PRO A 731 -23.24 -9.68 -4.83
C PRO A 731 -22.43 -9.99 -3.57
N SER A 732 -23.08 -10.16 -2.42
CA SER A 732 -22.44 -10.41 -1.12
C SER A 732 -22.11 -11.90 -0.87
N CYS A 733 -22.52 -12.81 -1.74
CA CYS A 733 -22.24 -14.25 -1.59
C CYS A 733 -21.76 -14.88 -2.90
N VAL A 734 -22.57 -14.92 -3.96
CA VAL A 734 -22.22 -15.59 -5.23
C VAL A 734 -21.79 -14.61 -6.33
N GLY A 735 -21.77 -13.30 -6.03
CA GLY A 735 -21.32 -12.27 -6.96
C GLY A 735 -22.42 -11.68 -7.83
N PRO A 736 -22.06 -10.77 -8.78
CA PRO A 736 -23.03 -10.03 -9.60
C PRO A 736 -23.67 -10.87 -10.71
N GLU A 737 -23.17 -12.07 -10.97
CA GLU A 737 -23.66 -12.96 -12.02
C GLU A 737 -24.96 -13.65 -11.58
N ARG A 738 -25.77 -14.07 -12.55
CA ARG A 738 -27.07 -14.74 -12.30
C ARG A 738 -26.88 -16.21 -11.91
N LEU A 739 -26.05 -16.48 -10.93
CA LEU A 739 -25.90 -17.82 -10.40
C LEU A 739 -26.90 -18.08 -9.28
N ASN A 740 -27.55 -19.23 -9.34
CA ASN A 740 -28.37 -19.71 -8.24
C ASN A 740 -27.48 -20.02 -7.02
N LYS A 741 -27.82 -19.39 -5.89
CA LYS A 741 -27.16 -19.60 -4.59
C LYS A 741 -27.11 -21.09 -4.20
N GLN A 742 -28.16 -21.83 -4.52
CA GLN A 742 -28.26 -23.26 -4.20
C GLN A 742 -27.19 -24.07 -4.96
N THR A 743 -26.98 -23.80 -6.24
CA THR A 743 -25.93 -24.45 -7.05
C THR A 743 -24.54 -24.20 -6.47
N ALA A 744 -24.25 -22.96 -6.08
CA ALA A 744 -22.97 -22.62 -5.45
C ALA A 744 -22.79 -23.32 -4.09
N LYS A 745 -23.87 -23.39 -3.29
CA LYS A 745 -23.87 -24.08 -1.98
C LYS A 745 -23.65 -25.58 -2.12
N GLU A 746 -24.31 -26.24 -3.07
CA GLU A 746 -24.16 -27.67 -3.35
C GLU A 746 -22.75 -28.00 -3.83
N PHE A 747 -22.22 -27.20 -4.75
CA PHE A 747 -20.84 -27.31 -5.21
C PHE A 747 -19.84 -27.20 -4.05
N LEU A 748 -19.95 -26.13 -3.24
CA LEU A 748 -19.07 -25.93 -2.10
C LEU A 748 -19.19 -27.05 -1.06
N LYS A 749 -20.40 -27.56 -0.78
CA LYS A 749 -20.60 -28.72 0.09
C LYS A 749 -19.89 -29.96 -0.44
N GLN A 750 -19.99 -30.23 -1.73
CA GLN A 750 -19.34 -31.40 -2.33
C GLN A 750 -17.80 -31.31 -2.25
N ILE A 751 -17.21 -30.16 -2.48
CA ILE A 751 -15.73 -30.00 -2.43
C ILE A 751 -15.18 -29.91 -1.01
N THR A 752 -15.99 -29.48 -0.02
CA THR A 752 -15.58 -29.42 1.39
C THR A 752 -15.93 -30.68 2.19
N GLY A 753 -16.55 -31.69 1.56
CA GLY A 753 -16.98 -32.93 2.24
C GLY A 753 -18.19 -32.79 3.18
N GLY A 754 -18.95 -31.69 3.06
CA GLY A 754 -20.19 -31.47 3.80
C GLY A 754 -20.08 -31.22 5.31
N ALA A 755 -18.88 -31.21 5.87
CA ALA A 755 -18.65 -30.98 7.29
C ALA A 755 -18.64 -29.49 7.62
N LEU A 756 -19.75 -28.97 8.13
CA LEU A 756 -19.77 -27.69 8.88
C LEU A 756 -19.12 -27.92 10.25
N SER A 757 -17.80 -28.05 10.31
CA SER A 757 -17.11 -27.89 11.58
C SER A 757 -16.79 -26.39 11.72
N LEU A 758 -17.37 -25.78 12.73
CA LEU A 758 -16.97 -24.47 13.23
C LEU A 758 -15.49 -24.56 13.59
N VAL A 759 -14.63 -24.14 12.69
CA VAL A 759 -13.22 -23.91 13.00
C VAL A 759 -13.16 -22.58 13.74
N GLU A 760 -13.27 -22.63 15.06
CA GLU A 760 -12.72 -21.56 15.88
C GLU A 760 -11.23 -21.50 15.57
N PRO A 761 -10.67 -20.34 15.14
CA PRO A 761 -9.24 -20.24 14.92
C PRO A 761 -8.53 -20.49 16.26
N GLU A 762 -7.69 -21.53 16.29
CA GLU A 762 -6.87 -21.86 17.46
C GLU A 762 -6.11 -20.63 17.93
N ARG A 763 -6.29 -20.34 19.21
CA ARG A 763 -5.48 -19.38 19.96
C ARG A 763 -4.06 -19.93 20.07
N LYS A 764 -3.15 -19.48 19.24
CA LYS A 764 -1.71 -19.55 19.48
C LYS A 764 -1.05 -18.19 19.37
#